data_01f8bffa95ac8c3c5d1482dd6605822c
#
_entry.id   01f8bffa95ac8c3c5d1482dd6605822c
#
_cell.length_a   1.000
_cell.length_b   1.000
_cell.length_c   1.000
_cell.angle_alpha   90.00
_cell.angle_beta   90.00
_cell.angle_gamma   90.00
#
_symmetry.space_group_name_H-M   'P 1'
#
loop_
_entity.id
_entity.type
_entity.pdbx_description
1 polymer ?
#
loop_
_entity_poly.entity_id
_entity_poly.type
_entity_poly.pdbx_seq_one_letter_code
_entity_poly.pdbx_strand_id
1 'polypeptide(L)'
;MTFSLRSRLCSAFLQVSACLLFSHATQAQASYQKDVAPILENHCVKCHGEEKQKSGLRLDQRPLMLKGGDSGLPAVVPRKPEKSFLLEVISDPDHEIAMPPKGDRLTKEHITTLRTWIAEGADWPGQMDKKLELKTDHWSFQPIVRPSLPSESDNPLDAFLERKLKESGLTANKPADARSLIQRVHITITGLPPTPEEVTNFEQAFQANPKKAYTDLIDTQLESTHFGERWAQHWLDVIRWAETNGSESNLYRKNAWFYRDYVIRAFNNDTPYNQFITEQLAGDQLGVGEATGFLVAGPHVPAATVGREPTAIRQARADRVDEIMQTIGASMMGVTVGCARCHNHKFDPISIQDYYSLTAIFQGVEFGGRIPELKKNHPRKKRAAEIYPQLNAERKFLRESIGFWEENWGAHSDMAFPNTTTKKLRIEFGSPKIFIDELEVFGPANFRKNLAHQNTGTTLVESSEMLQKGSTVEKANDGKYGTMIWRAAARKNSKEKPWVEINFPKPIAVNRFRFSSNREYHLETDYLEKMPGSYYPSFRVLALQDDGTWKILAATQLARQSLKKNPEASGAAKRLQAHIATLREEGPHHSFIGHFTQPGPTKVLHRGSPENPRDEVPPAAFAIMEGDLGLDSSTKDHVRRKKFADWLTNPKHPLTARVMVNRIWHHLFGTGIVPTTADFGIAGAKPTHPELLDWLASEYIDNSWSTKAMIKQIMLTQAFRRSSLPESNGMQKDANSSLLWRFPPRRVEAEVIRDGILQASGKLDSKIGGRSFRIHNVKKTYAQWEVTDNHGPDTWRRMIYQERMRRVD
;
A
#
# COMPACT_ATOMS: atom_id res chain seq x y z
N MET A 1 72.11 -21.24 1.90
CA MET A 1 73.50 -20.87 1.45
C MET A 1 73.48 -19.34 1.43
N THR A 2 74.09 -18.89 2.45
CA THR A 2 75.31 -18.02 2.60
C THR A 2 75.03 -16.53 2.37
N PHE A 3 74.97 -15.76 3.45
CA PHE A 3 76.04 -14.97 4.10
C PHE A 3 76.44 -13.73 3.22
N SER A 4 76.68 -12.50 3.70
CA SER A 4 77.18 -11.97 4.98
C SER A 4 77.10 -10.45 4.90
N LEU A 5 76.80 -9.74 5.91
CA LEU A 5 77.59 -9.10 7.01
C LEU A 5 78.56 -7.94 6.63
N ARG A 6 78.36 -6.86 7.38
CA ARG A 6 79.33 -5.77 7.81
C ARG A 6 79.60 -4.61 6.87
N SER A 7 79.82 -3.43 7.34
CA SER A 7 80.23 -2.89 8.65
C SER A 7 80.08 -1.40 8.72
N ARG A 8 79.79 -0.88 9.93
CA ARG A 8 80.16 0.37 10.58
C ARG A 8 81.06 1.37 9.83
N LEU A 9 80.76 2.66 9.93
CA LEU A 9 81.68 3.61 10.61
C LEU A 9 80.96 4.99 10.86
N CYS A 10 81.23 5.53 12.00
CA CYS A 10 80.84 6.81 12.56
C CYS A 10 81.42 8.00 11.79
N SER A 11 80.66 9.11 11.75
CA SER A 11 81.28 10.40 12.18
C SER A 11 80.20 11.45 12.44
N ALA A 12 80.26 12.07 13.56
CA ALA A 12 79.50 13.20 14.03
C ALA A 12 79.74 14.47 13.21
N PHE A 13 78.70 15.25 12.99
CA PHE A 13 78.87 16.71 12.90
C PHE A 13 77.59 17.45 13.29
N LEU A 14 77.69 18.19 14.32
CA LEU A 14 77.02 19.42 14.75
C LEU A 14 75.55 19.68 14.46
N GLN A 15 74.80 19.80 15.57
CA GLN A 15 73.56 20.49 15.76
C GLN A 15 73.64 21.96 15.25
N VAL A 16 72.62 22.29 14.40
CA VAL A 16 72.06 23.63 14.38
C VAL A 16 70.56 23.48 14.62
N SER A 17 70.13 23.72 15.85
CA SER A 17 68.71 23.86 16.23
C SER A 17 68.15 25.08 15.54
N ALA A 18 67.34 24.92 14.51
CA ALA A 18 66.37 25.89 14.05
C ALA A 18 65.04 25.55 14.72
N CYS A 19 64.75 26.12 15.85
CA CYS A 19 63.37 26.22 16.44
C CYS A 19 62.49 26.95 15.43
N LEU A 20 61.78 26.23 14.57
CA LEU A 20 60.59 26.66 13.94
C LEU A 20 59.51 26.69 15.02
N LEU A 21 59.34 27.82 15.68
CA LEU A 21 58.12 28.15 16.43
C LEU A 21 56.96 28.11 15.45
N PHE A 22 56.28 26.94 15.40
CA PHE A 22 54.90 26.91 14.96
C PHE A 22 54.13 27.63 16.03
N SER A 23 53.89 28.91 15.83
CA SER A 23 52.78 29.63 16.49
C SER A 23 51.50 28.96 16.13
N HIS A 24 51.07 28.01 16.98
CA HIS A 24 49.66 27.68 17.05
C HIS A 24 48.97 28.99 17.46
N ALA A 25 48.43 29.71 16.47
CA ALA A 25 47.40 30.67 16.76
C ALA A 25 46.31 29.86 17.48
N THR A 26 46.23 29.98 18.79
CA THR A 26 45.06 29.57 19.56
C THR A 26 43.92 30.40 18.97
N GLN A 27 43.17 29.81 18.01
CA GLN A 27 41.90 30.38 17.58
C GLN A 27 41.07 30.49 18.85
N ALA A 28 40.76 31.71 19.27
CA ALA A 28 39.98 31.96 20.48
C ALA A 28 38.65 31.20 20.34
N GLN A 29 38.40 30.34 21.32
CA GLN A 29 37.19 29.53 21.36
C GLN A 29 35.98 30.45 21.43
N ALA A 30 34.99 30.29 20.54
CA ALA A 30 33.83 31.18 20.49
C ALA A 30 32.95 30.95 21.73
N SER A 31 32.91 31.94 22.62
CA SER A 31 32.10 31.91 23.84
C SER A 31 30.64 32.19 23.53
N TYR A 32 29.76 31.30 23.98
CA TYR A 32 28.32 31.54 23.82
C TYR A 32 27.92 32.91 24.39
N GLN A 33 28.25 33.19 25.66
CA GLN A 33 27.80 34.39 26.36
C GLN A 33 28.37 35.69 25.79
N LYS A 34 29.62 35.67 25.32
CA LYS A 34 30.28 36.88 24.85
C LYS A 34 30.09 37.11 23.35
N ASP A 35 30.14 36.05 22.55
CA ASP A 35 30.26 36.18 21.13
C ASP A 35 28.97 35.74 20.37
N VAL A 36 28.23 34.74 20.88
CA VAL A 36 27.09 34.15 20.18
C VAL A 36 25.75 34.71 20.68
N ALA A 37 25.53 34.82 21.99
CA ALA A 37 24.27 35.32 22.56
C ALA A 37 23.89 36.70 22.02
N PRO A 38 24.80 37.69 21.94
CA PRO A 38 24.47 39.01 21.39
C PRO A 38 24.03 38.95 19.92
N ILE A 39 24.61 38.02 19.10
CA ILE A 39 24.20 37.84 17.70
C ILE A 39 22.77 37.30 17.66
N LEU A 40 22.48 36.25 18.42
CA LEU A 40 21.15 35.63 18.46
C LEU A 40 20.08 36.58 18.97
N GLU A 41 20.36 37.31 20.06
CA GLU A 41 19.43 38.27 20.69
C GLU A 41 19.08 39.43 19.73
N ASN A 42 20.07 40.01 19.09
CA ASN A 42 19.86 41.15 18.22
C ASN A 42 19.22 40.83 16.88
N HIS A 43 19.51 39.63 16.28
CA HIS A 43 19.11 39.31 14.92
C HIS A 43 18.05 38.22 14.83
N CYS A 44 17.85 37.38 15.85
CA CYS A 44 17.06 36.15 15.75
C CYS A 44 15.91 36.06 16.75
N VAL A 45 16.19 36.28 18.06
CA VAL A 45 15.26 35.99 19.17
C VAL A 45 13.98 36.83 19.12
N LYS A 46 14.03 38.06 18.58
CA LYS A 46 12.81 38.88 18.37
C LYS A 46 11.71 38.17 17.56
N CYS A 47 12.09 37.24 16.67
CA CYS A 47 11.16 36.47 15.85
C CYS A 47 11.13 34.99 16.22
N HIS A 48 12.20 34.45 16.81
CA HIS A 48 12.41 33.05 17.17
C HIS A 48 12.74 32.91 18.69
N GLY A 49 11.96 33.54 19.54
CA GLY A 49 12.08 33.54 21.00
C GLY A 49 10.76 33.17 21.68
N GLU A 50 10.66 33.51 22.98
CA GLU A 50 9.52 33.15 23.81
C GLU A 50 8.22 33.84 23.38
N GLU A 51 8.25 35.13 23.13
CA GLU A 51 7.07 35.89 22.72
C GLU A 51 6.63 35.63 21.31
N LYS A 52 7.56 35.24 20.44
CA LYS A 52 7.31 35.02 19.01
C LYS A 52 8.09 33.82 18.47
N GLN A 53 7.37 32.83 17.97
CA GLN A 53 7.96 31.58 17.49
C GLN A 53 7.62 31.40 16.02
N LYS A 54 8.15 32.28 15.15
CA LYS A 54 7.91 32.13 13.70
C LYS A 54 8.43 30.78 13.19
N SER A 55 7.60 30.08 12.42
CA SER A 55 7.87 28.71 11.93
C SER A 55 8.23 27.74 13.06
N GLY A 56 7.63 27.89 14.25
CA GLY A 56 7.87 27.01 15.39
C GLY A 56 9.31 26.98 15.93
N LEU A 57 10.18 27.87 15.44
CA LEU A 57 11.59 27.88 15.79
C LEU A 57 11.85 28.76 17.04
N ARG A 58 12.61 28.21 18.00
CA ARG A 58 13.15 28.88 19.19
C ARG A 58 14.67 28.85 19.11
N LEU A 59 15.29 30.02 19.18
CA LEU A 59 16.76 30.21 19.19
C LEU A 59 17.29 30.77 20.52
N ASP A 60 16.43 30.92 21.49
CA ASP A 60 16.71 31.37 22.86
C ASP A 60 16.82 30.20 23.86
N GLN A 61 16.69 28.96 23.40
CA GLN A 61 16.88 27.75 24.20
C GLN A 61 17.63 26.69 23.40
N ARG A 62 18.74 26.20 23.95
CA ARG A 62 19.60 25.21 23.26
C ARG A 62 18.85 23.96 22.83
N PRO A 63 18.06 23.27 23.69
CA PRO A 63 17.35 22.06 23.25
C PRO A 63 16.40 22.31 22.09
N LEU A 64 15.72 23.46 22.03
CA LEU A 64 14.79 23.83 20.97
C LEU A 64 15.52 24.22 19.67
N MET A 65 16.68 24.90 19.82
CA MET A 65 17.55 25.17 18.66
C MET A 65 18.09 23.89 18.01
N LEU A 66 18.48 22.90 18.80
CA LEU A 66 18.93 21.61 18.32
C LEU A 66 17.79 20.80 17.69
N LYS A 67 16.56 20.96 18.21
CA LYS A 67 15.35 20.35 17.63
C LYS A 67 14.99 20.98 16.28
N GLY A 68 15.15 22.29 16.12
CA GLY A 68 14.69 23.06 14.97
C GLY A 68 13.20 23.44 15.06
N GLY A 69 12.71 24.09 14.00
CA GLY A 69 11.32 24.53 13.84
C GLY A 69 10.49 23.63 12.93
N ASP A 70 9.44 24.22 12.31
CA ASP A 70 8.50 23.51 11.41
C ASP A 70 9.18 22.89 10.18
N SER A 71 10.35 23.38 9.77
CA SER A 71 11.13 22.77 8.68
C SER A 71 11.57 21.35 8.99
N GLY A 72 11.54 20.94 10.25
CA GLY A 72 12.03 19.64 10.71
C GLY A 72 13.55 19.49 10.67
N LEU A 73 14.27 20.53 10.24
CA LEU A 73 15.73 20.55 10.25
C LEU A 73 16.24 21.17 11.55
N PRO A 74 17.27 20.59 12.20
CA PRO A 74 17.94 21.20 13.32
C PRO A 74 18.49 22.56 12.90
N ALA A 75 18.21 23.61 13.65
CA ALA A 75 18.80 24.89 13.37
C ALA A 75 20.33 24.86 13.56
N VAL A 76 20.76 24.10 14.56
CA VAL A 76 22.18 23.89 14.87
C VAL A 76 22.43 22.39 15.09
N VAL A 77 23.46 21.85 14.44
CA VAL A 77 23.97 20.50 14.66
C VAL A 77 25.39 20.61 15.25
N PRO A 78 25.58 20.30 16.53
CA PRO A 78 26.90 20.43 17.17
C PRO A 78 27.99 19.70 16.40
N ARG A 79 29.14 20.36 16.21
CA ARG A 79 30.31 19.89 15.47
C ARG A 79 30.09 19.66 13.97
N LYS A 80 28.94 20.11 13.42
CA LYS A 80 28.60 19.93 11.99
C LYS A 80 28.01 21.23 11.42
N PRO A 81 28.83 22.25 11.20
CA PRO A 81 28.37 23.53 10.62
C PRO A 81 27.65 23.36 9.29
N GLU A 82 28.12 22.44 8.44
CA GLU A 82 27.56 22.15 7.13
C GLU A 82 26.17 21.48 7.16
N LYS A 83 25.76 20.96 8.33
CA LYS A 83 24.43 20.38 8.56
C LYS A 83 23.51 21.28 9.38
N SER A 84 24.00 22.44 9.78
CA SER A 84 23.26 23.40 10.61
C SER A 84 22.46 24.36 9.74
N PHE A 85 21.12 24.15 9.74
CA PHE A 85 20.22 24.89 8.85
C PHE A 85 20.27 26.41 9.07
N LEU A 86 20.55 26.85 10.31
CA LEU A 86 20.78 28.25 10.62
C LEU A 86 21.87 28.86 9.72
N LEU A 87 23.01 28.18 9.56
CA LEU A 87 24.10 28.68 8.71
C LEU A 87 23.75 28.70 7.24
N GLU A 88 22.97 27.76 6.77
CA GLU A 88 22.48 27.69 5.38
C GLU A 88 21.67 28.95 5.04
N VAL A 89 20.68 29.30 5.89
CA VAL A 89 19.76 30.42 5.62
C VAL A 89 20.33 31.81 5.89
N ILE A 90 21.39 31.93 6.69
CA ILE A 90 22.04 33.24 6.97
C ILE A 90 23.24 33.51 6.06
N SER A 91 23.85 32.49 5.43
CA SER A 91 25.06 32.63 4.63
C SER A 91 24.77 32.97 3.17
N ASP A 92 23.64 32.52 2.62
CA ASP A 92 23.23 32.74 1.23
C ASP A 92 22.13 33.82 1.16
N PRO A 93 22.42 35.00 0.61
CA PRO A 93 21.41 36.06 0.45
C PRO A 93 20.32 35.72 -0.56
N ASP A 94 20.59 34.82 -1.48
CA ASP A 94 19.67 34.39 -2.54
C ASP A 94 18.90 33.11 -2.14
N HIS A 95 19.14 32.61 -0.94
CA HIS A 95 18.40 31.47 -0.42
C HIS A 95 16.90 31.77 -0.33
N GLU A 96 16.06 30.85 -0.75
CA GLU A 96 14.60 31.00 -0.78
C GLU A 96 13.98 31.53 0.52
N ILE A 97 14.57 31.15 1.67
CA ILE A 97 14.17 31.61 3.02
C ILE A 97 15.33 32.30 3.74
N ALA A 98 16.07 33.13 3.01
CA ALA A 98 17.20 33.84 3.57
C ALA A 98 16.82 34.65 4.83
N MET A 99 17.65 34.55 5.89
CA MET A 99 17.42 35.19 7.20
C MET A 99 18.49 36.25 7.52
N PRO A 100 18.11 37.34 8.17
CA PRO A 100 16.73 37.78 8.46
C PRO A 100 16.00 38.24 7.18
N PRO A 101 14.65 38.09 7.11
CA PRO A 101 13.90 38.45 5.91
C PRO A 101 13.73 39.97 5.70
N LYS A 102 13.96 40.75 6.75
CA LYS A 102 13.90 42.23 6.75
C LYS A 102 14.95 42.76 7.71
N GLY A 103 15.53 43.92 7.41
CA GLY A 103 16.59 44.56 8.19
C GLY A 103 17.99 44.19 7.71
N ASP A 104 18.98 44.59 8.52
CA ASP A 104 20.37 44.37 8.17
C ASP A 104 20.74 42.90 8.28
N ARG A 105 21.45 42.43 7.26
CA ARG A 105 21.99 41.06 7.21
C ARG A 105 23.13 40.90 8.22
N LEU A 106 23.35 39.65 8.66
CA LEU A 106 24.51 39.33 9.46
C LEU A 106 25.79 39.61 8.72
N THR A 107 26.78 40.18 9.41
CA THR A 107 28.11 40.39 8.83
C THR A 107 28.83 39.07 8.64
N LYS A 108 29.88 39.05 7.83
CA LYS A 108 30.73 37.88 7.63
C LYS A 108 31.35 37.40 8.93
N GLU A 109 31.66 38.35 9.83
CA GLU A 109 32.21 38.08 11.17
C GLU A 109 31.18 37.35 12.01
N HIS A 110 29.93 37.81 12.04
CA HIS A 110 28.83 37.13 12.76
C HIS A 110 28.63 35.70 12.28
N ILE A 111 28.62 35.48 10.94
CA ILE A 111 28.47 34.14 10.35
C ILE A 111 29.67 33.26 10.73
N THR A 112 30.88 33.82 10.71
CA THR A 112 32.10 33.09 11.08
C THR A 112 32.08 32.69 12.55
N THR A 113 31.66 33.59 13.42
CA THR A 113 31.53 33.35 14.88
C THR A 113 30.53 32.21 15.17
N LEU A 114 29.36 32.26 14.54
CA LEU A 114 28.37 31.20 14.67
C LEU A 114 28.89 29.86 14.11
N ARG A 115 29.59 29.88 12.98
CA ARG A 115 30.17 28.68 12.37
C ARG A 115 31.23 28.05 13.28
N THR A 116 32.11 28.86 13.85
CA THR A 116 33.17 28.43 14.79
C THR A 116 32.52 27.80 16.03
N TRP A 117 31.60 28.52 16.66
CA TRP A 117 30.88 28.01 17.81
C TRP A 117 30.20 26.66 17.59
N ILE A 118 29.54 26.50 16.41
CA ILE A 118 28.93 25.23 16.03
C ILE A 118 29.98 24.14 15.83
N ALA A 119 31.08 24.44 15.15
CA ALA A 119 32.18 23.49 14.92
C ALA A 119 32.82 23.00 16.22
N GLU A 120 32.88 23.86 17.25
CA GLU A 120 33.41 23.56 18.58
C GLU A 120 32.42 22.78 19.46
N GLY A 121 31.15 22.57 19.02
CA GLY A 121 30.16 21.75 19.69
C GLY A 121 28.93 22.53 20.17
N ALA A 122 28.78 23.80 19.79
CA ALA A 122 27.65 24.65 20.15
C ALA A 122 27.42 24.65 21.67
N ASP A 123 28.49 24.82 22.44
CA ASP A 123 28.43 24.82 23.91
C ASP A 123 27.64 26.02 24.41
N TRP A 124 26.70 25.74 25.33
CA TRP A 124 25.80 26.74 25.91
C TRP A 124 25.75 26.54 27.43
N PRO A 125 26.56 27.29 28.18
CA PRO A 125 26.67 27.13 29.62
C PRO A 125 25.34 27.32 30.36
N GLY A 126 25.04 26.37 31.25
CA GLY A 126 23.82 26.36 32.05
C GLY A 126 22.58 25.72 31.42
N GLN A 127 22.67 25.29 30.17
CA GLN A 127 21.62 24.50 29.54
C GLN A 127 22.14 23.08 29.24
N MET A 128 21.73 22.10 30.02
CA MET A 128 22.03 20.69 29.75
C MET A 128 21.19 20.16 28.58
N ASP A 129 21.73 19.21 27.84
CA ASP A 129 21.03 18.46 26.80
C ASP A 129 19.95 17.54 27.43
N LYS A 130 18.88 18.15 27.92
CA LYS A 130 17.69 17.35 28.22
C LYS A 130 17.12 16.85 26.88
N LYS A 131 17.13 15.53 26.70
CA LYS A 131 16.37 14.90 25.60
C LYS A 131 14.96 15.46 25.68
N LEU A 132 14.55 16.22 24.67
CA LEU A 132 13.19 16.73 24.58
C LEU A 132 12.26 15.52 24.49
N GLU A 133 11.60 15.21 25.60
CA GLU A 133 10.50 14.25 25.58
C GLU A 133 9.35 14.89 24.81
N LEU A 134 8.98 14.28 23.68
CA LEU A 134 7.75 14.63 22.99
C LEU A 134 6.59 14.28 23.91
N LYS A 135 5.98 15.30 24.50
CA LYS A 135 4.78 15.14 25.35
C LYS A 135 3.64 15.92 24.73
N THR A 136 2.47 15.35 24.79
CA THR A 136 1.23 16.02 24.46
C THR A 136 0.18 15.59 25.48
N ASP A 137 -0.68 16.51 25.86
CA ASP A 137 -1.85 16.27 26.72
C ASP A 137 -3.12 15.99 25.90
N HIS A 138 -2.99 16.00 24.56
CA HIS A 138 -4.12 15.74 23.69
C HIS A 138 -4.69 14.33 23.92
N TRP A 139 -5.97 14.27 24.18
CA TRP A 139 -6.70 13.06 24.61
C TRP A 139 -6.44 11.83 23.73
N SER A 140 -6.31 12.00 22.42
CA SER A 140 -6.20 10.89 21.47
C SER A 140 -4.87 10.14 21.55
N PHE A 141 -3.81 10.83 22.00
CA PHE A 141 -2.47 10.24 22.15
C PHE A 141 -2.23 9.71 23.58
N GLN A 142 -3.21 9.86 24.50
CA GLN A 142 -3.11 9.31 25.84
C GLN A 142 -3.50 7.83 25.85
N PRO A 143 -2.94 7.02 26.77
CA PRO A 143 -3.34 5.63 26.94
C PRO A 143 -4.86 5.48 27.09
N ILE A 144 -5.41 4.40 26.59
CA ILE A 144 -6.80 4.02 26.81
C ILE A 144 -6.94 3.61 28.29
N VAL A 145 -7.85 4.25 29.00
CA VAL A 145 -8.15 3.94 30.39
C VAL A 145 -9.63 3.56 30.49
N ARG A 146 -9.90 2.32 30.92
CA ARG A 146 -11.28 1.86 31.09
C ARG A 146 -11.95 2.63 32.24
N PRO A 147 -12.98 3.44 31.97
CA PRO A 147 -13.65 4.18 33.01
C PRO A 147 -14.61 3.28 33.79
N SER A 148 -14.91 3.64 35.04
CA SER A 148 -15.99 3.03 35.83
C SER A 148 -17.35 3.39 35.24
N LEU A 149 -18.32 2.50 35.40
CA LEU A 149 -19.69 2.78 34.97
C LEU A 149 -20.31 3.90 35.80
N PRO A 150 -21.01 4.86 35.18
CA PRO A 150 -21.68 5.95 35.90
C PRO A 150 -22.82 5.52 36.80
N SER A 151 -23.47 4.41 36.48
CA SER A 151 -24.59 3.80 37.25
C SER A 151 -24.75 2.34 36.85
N GLU A 152 -25.48 1.56 37.64
CA GLU A 152 -25.94 0.25 37.23
C GLU A 152 -26.94 0.35 36.08
N SER A 153 -26.78 -0.48 35.06
CA SER A 153 -27.66 -0.53 33.90
C SER A 153 -27.58 -1.95 33.28
N ASP A 154 -28.68 -2.40 32.68
CA ASP A 154 -28.72 -3.66 31.91
C ASP A 154 -27.70 -3.67 30.75
N ASN A 155 -27.41 -2.53 30.19
CA ASN A 155 -26.38 -2.33 29.18
C ASN A 155 -25.45 -1.19 29.63
N PRO A 156 -24.12 -1.46 29.80
CA PRO A 156 -23.17 -0.49 30.28
C PRO A 156 -23.12 0.81 29.43
N LEU A 157 -23.38 0.73 28.13
CA LEU A 157 -23.35 1.89 27.22
C LEU A 157 -24.48 2.87 27.55
N ASP A 158 -25.66 2.37 27.91
CA ASP A 158 -26.81 3.21 28.24
C ASP A 158 -26.51 4.08 29.47
N ALA A 159 -25.72 3.61 30.44
CA ALA A 159 -25.34 4.38 31.61
C ALA A 159 -24.59 5.68 31.26
N PHE A 160 -23.64 5.58 30.31
CA PHE A 160 -22.91 6.77 29.82
C PHE A 160 -23.83 7.72 29.04
N LEU A 161 -24.69 7.18 28.18
CA LEU A 161 -25.59 7.95 27.33
C LEU A 161 -26.64 8.67 28.17
N GLU A 162 -27.26 8.01 29.15
CA GLU A 162 -28.28 8.58 30.00
C GLU A 162 -27.73 9.67 30.92
N ARG A 163 -26.54 9.47 31.50
CA ARG A 163 -25.85 10.53 32.24
C ARG A 163 -25.69 11.78 31.39
N LYS A 164 -25.22 11.64 30.16
CA LYS A 164 -24.98 12.77 29.25
C LYS A 164 -26.28 13.48 28.85
N LEU A 165 -27.35 12.76 28.61
CA LEU A 165 -28.67 13.33 28.36
C LEU A 165 -29.17 14.11 29.56
N LYS A 166 -29.05 13.56 30.77
CA LYS A 166 -29.47 14.22 32.01
C LYS A 166 -28.69 15.53 32.25
N GLU A 167 -27.36 15.50 32.07
CA GLU A 167 -26.50 16.69 32.18
C GLU A 167 -26.91 17.78 31.18
N SER A 168 -27.39 17.41 30.00
CA SER A 168 -27.81 18.31 28.94
C SER A 168 -29.29 18.72 29.04
N GLY A 169 -30.02 18.23 30.06
CA GLY A 169 -31.46 18.49 30.23
C GLY A 169 -32.30 17.98 29.08
N LEU A 170 -31.88 16.84 28.48
CA LEU A 170 -32.58 16.15 27.41
C LEU A 170 -33.31 14.90 27.94
N THR A 171 -34.45 14.61 27.33
CA THR A 171 -35.21 13.39 27.61
C THR A 171 -35.08 12.42 26.43
N ALA A 172 -34.83 11.17 26.73
CA ALA A 172 -34.73 10.14 25.70
C ALA A 172 -36.10 9.86 25.08
N ASN A 173 -36.17 9.68 23.77
CA ASN A 173 -37.37 9.22 23.07
C ASN A 173 -37.78 7.81 23.51
N LYS A 174 -39.07 7.54 23.36
CA LYS A 174 -39.63 6.19 23.53
C LYS A 174 -39.03 5.21 22.49
N PRO A 175 -39.05 3.92 22.74
CA PRO A 175 -38.67 2.92 21.75
C PRO A 175 -39.43 3.06 20.44
N ALA A 176 -38.81 2.71 19.34
CA ALA A 176 -39.45 2.58 18.03
C ALA A 176 -40.36 1.33 18.01
N ASP A 177 -41.31 1.29 17.09
CA ASP A 177 -42.16 0.13 16.83
C ASP A 177 -41.37 -1.02 16.18
N ALA A 178 -41.98 -2.22 16.22
CA ALA A 178 -41.35 -3.43 15.71
C ALA A 178 -40.92 -3.33 14.24
N ARG A 179 -41.76 -2.74 13.37
CA ARG A 179 -41.50 -2.59 11.93
C ARG A 179 -40.31 -1.66 11.67
N SER A 180 -40.25 -0.58 12.42
CA SER A 180 -39.08 0.34 12.37
C SER A 180 -37.80 -0.34 12.83
N LEU A 181 -37.87 -1.18 13.84
CA LEU A 181 -36.71 -1.89 14.38
C LEU A 181 -36.19 -2.95 13.41
N ILE A 182 -37.02 -3.81 12.84
CA ILE A 182 -36.57 -4.82 11.90
C ILE A 182 -35.96 -4.19 10.66
N GLN A 183 -36.60 -3.14 10.10
CA GLN A 183 -36.05 -2.42 8.96
C GLN A 183 -34.68 -1.82 9.27
N ARG A 184 -34.54 -1.20 10.46
CA ARG A 184 -33.26 -0.60 10.91
C ARG A 184 -32.17 -1.64 11.02
N VAL A 185 -32.45 -2.79 11.65
CA VAL A 185 -31.48 -3.88 11.84
C VAL A 185 -31.02 -4.43 10.48
N HIS A 186 -31.95 -4.77 9.59
CA HIS A 186 -31.65 -5.29 8.26
C HIS A 186 -30.77 -4.33 7.44
N ILE A 187 -31.20 -3.08 7.30
CA ILE A 187 -30.44 -2.07 6.53
C ILE A 187 -29.04 -1.82 7.12
N THR A 188 -28.93 -1.84 8.44
CA THR A 188 -27.66 -1.57 9.11
C THR A 188 -26.69 -2.74 9.00
N ILE A 189 -27.14 -3.97 9.20
CA ILE A 189 -26.28 -5.15 9.27
C ILE A 189 -25.99 -5.70 7.88
N THR A 190 -27.00 -5.83 7.02
CA THR A 190 -26.87 -6.49 5.71
C THR A 190 -27.01 -5.55 4.51
N GLY A 191 -27.55 -4.34 4.72
CA GLY A 191 -27.83 -3.39 3.62
C GLY A 191 -28.96 -3.84 2.69
N LEU A 192 -29.78 -4.81 3.13
CA LEU A 192 -30.95 -5.30 2.41
C LEU A 192 -32.20 -5.04 3.25
N PRO A 193 -33.34 -4.63 2.66
CA PRO A 193 -34.58 -4.53 3.40
C PRO A 193 -35.09 -5.93 3.81
N PRO A 194 -35.86 -6.03 4.91
CA PRO A 194 -36.55 -7.27 5.23
C PRO A 194 -37.63 -7.59 4.20
N THR A 195 -37.91 -8.88 4.01
CA THR A 195 -39.06 -9.34 3.23
C THR A 195 -40.37 -9.13 4.00
N PRO A 196 -41.54 -9.07 3.31
CA PRO A 196 -42.83 -8.97 3.99
C PRO A 196 -43.11 -10.10 5.01
N GLU A 197 -42.61 -11.31 4.72
CA GLU A 197 -42.74 -12.46 5.62
C GLU A 197 -41.87 -12.27 6.87
N GLU A 198 -40.62 -11.87 6.76
CA GLU A 198 -39.73 -11.57 7.88
C GLU A 198 -40.33 -10.50 8.78
N VAL A 199 -40.94 -9.42 8.19
CA VAL A 199 -41.61 -8.38 8.96
C VAL A 199 -42.77 -8.98 9.78
N THR A 200 -43.65 -9.78 9.16
CA THR A 200 -44.79 -10.36 9.82
C THR A 200 -44.39 -11.30 10.96
N ASN A 201 -43.43 -12.18 10.71
CA ASN A 201 -42.90 -13.11 11.69
C ASN A 201 -42.25 -12.38 12.87
N PHE A 202 -41.48 -11.35 12.60
CA PHE A 202 -40.86 -10.54 13.64
C PHE A 202 -41.89 -9.79 14.49
N GLU A 203 -42.90 -9.16 13.88
CA GLU A 203 -43.97 -8.45 14.61
C GLU A 203 -44.70 -9.41 15.59
N GLN A 204 -45.00 -10.63 15.16
CA GLN A 204 -45.60 -11.64 16.02
C GLN A 204 -44.69 -12.08 17.18
N ALA A 205 -43.43 -12.38 16.89
CA ALA A 205 -42.43 -12.74 17.88
C ALA A 205 -42.17 -11.60 18.89
N PHE A 206 -42.14 -10.35 18.37
CA PHE A 206 -41.93 -9.16 19.18
C PHE A 206 -43.09 -8.88 20.14
N GLN A 207 -44.34 -9.15 19.73
CA GLN A 207 -45.52 -9.07 20.62
C GLN A 207 -45.44 -10.09 21.74
N ALA A 208 -44.95 -11.30 21.45
CA ALA A 208 -44.82 -12.37 22.43
C ALA A 208 -43.69 -12.12 23.45
N ASN A 209 -42.50 -11.74 22.97
CA ASN A 209 -41.33 -11.45 23.81
C ASN A 209 -40.38 -10.44 23.11
N PRO A 210 -40.55 -9.12 23.33
CA PRO A 210 -39.78 -8.08 22.65
C PRO A 210 -38.28 -8.23 22.82
N LYS A 211 -37.80 -8.53 24.03
CA LYS A 211 -36.34 -8.63 24.30
C LYS A 211 -35.71 -9.79 23.54
N LYS A 212 -36.36 -10.97 23.61
CA LYS A 212 -35.83 -12.15 22.88
C LYS A 212 -35.92 -11.99 21.38
N ALA A 213 -37.05 -11.58 20.84
CA ALA A 213 -37.23 -11.42 19.40
C ALA A 213 -36.22 -10.43 18.79
N TYR A 214 -35.96 -9.34 19.51
CA TYR A 214 -35.00 -8.34 19.06
C TYR A 214 -33.55 -8.86 19.10
N THR A 215 -33.17 -9.62 20.11
CA THR A 215 -31.86 -10.26 20.21
C THR A 215 -31.64 -11.28 19.10
N ASP A 216 -32.64 -12.19 18.92
CA ASP A 216 -32.59 -13.23 17.88
C ASP A 216 -32.49 -12.61 16.47
N LEU A 217 -33.18 -11.49 16.22
CA LEU A 217 -33.09 -10.77 14.97
C LEU A 217 -31.66 -10.29 14.69
N ILE A 218 -31.02 -9.66 15.69
CA ILE A 218 -29.62 -9.17 15.53
C ILE A 218 -28.68 -10.35 15.27
N ASP A 219 -28.81 -11.44 16.03
CA ASP A 219 -27.96 -12.62 15.89
C ASP A 219 -28.12 -13.24 14.50
N THR A 220 -29.34 -13.39 14.01
CA THR A 220 -29.63 -13.93 12.68
C THR A 220 -29.00 -13.06 11.59
N GLN A 221 -29.10 -11.73 11.69
CA GLN A 221 -28.52 -10.85 10.68
C GLN A 221 -26.98 -10.81 10.73
N LEU A 222 -26.37 -10.91 11.92
CA LEU A 222 -24.91 -10.99 12.06
C LEU A 222 -24.32 -12.31 11.52
N GLU A 223 -25.10 -13.40 11.51
CA GLU A 223 -24.70 -14.68 10.91
C GLU A 223 -24.90 -14.71 9.40
N SER A 224 -25.68 -13.79 8.85
CA SER A 224 -25.90 -13.68 7.40
C SER A 224 -24.60 -13.44 6.65
N THR A 225 -24.40 -14.14 5.53
CA THR A 225 -23.27 -13.90 4.62
C THR A 225 -23.30 -12.50 4.00
N HIS A 226 -24.45 -11.84 3.98
CA HIS A 226 -24.61 -10.46 3.53
C HIS A 226 -24.06 -9.42 4.50
N PHE A 227 -23.78 -9.80 5.76
CA PHE A 227 -23.07 -8.98 6.71
C PHE A 227 -21.69 -8.55 6.16
N GLY A 228 -20.91 -9.52 5.68
CA GLY A 228 -19.59 -9.22 5.14
C GLY A 228 -19.62 -8.32 3.91
N GLU A 229 -20.62 -8.45 3.04
CA GLU A 229 -20.80 -7.56 1.89
C GLU A 229 -21.05 -6.11 2.32
N ARG A 230 -21.93 -5.90 3.30
CA ARG A 230 -22.24 -4.57 3.82
C ARG A 230 -21.06 -3.92 4.53
N TRP A 231 -20.40 -4.65 5.41
CA TRP A 231 -19.32 -4.11 6.23
C TRP A 231 -17.99 -4.01 5.48
N ALA A 232 -17.79 -4.88 4.48
CA ALA A 232 -16.67 -4.72 3.54
C ALA A 232 -16.79 -3.43 2.74
N GLN A 233 -17.99 -3.04 2.31
CA GLN A 233 -18.18 -1.77 1.61
C GLN A 233 -17.71 -0.59 2.44
N HIS A 234 -18.08 -0.53 3.72
CA HIS A 234 -17.63 0.52 4.63
C HIS A 234 -16.10 0.58 4.74
N TRP A 235 -15.44 -0.58 4.82
CA TRP A 235 -13.97 -0.63 4.86
C TRP A 235 -13.34 -0.19 3.54
N LEU A 236 -13.85 -0.67 2.42
CA LEU A 236 -13.35 -0.34 1.08
C LEU A 236 -13.47 1.17 0.79
N ASP A 237 -14.53 1.83 1.26
CA ASP A 237 -14.71 3.27 1.13
C ASP A 237 -13.68 4.04 1.96
N VAL A 238 -13.44 3.64 3.20
CA VAL A 238 -12.44 4.27 4.08
C VAL A 238 -11.06 4.27 3.47
N ILE A 239 -10.66 3.17 2.84
CA ILE A 239 -9.34 3.04 2.20
C ILE A 239 -9.33 3.51 0.75
N ARG A 240 -10.44 4.05 0.25
CA ARG A 240 -10.57 4.55 -1.11
C ARG A 240 -10.24 3.50 -2.18
N TRP A 241 -10.62 2.25 -1.91
CA TRP A 241 -10.35 1.15 -2.83
C TRP A 241 -11.12 1.31 -4.14
N ALA A 242 -10.47 0.98 -5.25
CA ALA A 242 -11.08 0.91 -6.56
C ALA A 242 -10.37 -0.08 -7.47
N GLU A 243 -11.04 -0.49 -8.53
CA GLU A 243 -10.52 -1.39 -9.56
C GLU A 243 -9.82 -0.66 -10.71
N THR A 244 -9.66 0.67 -10.58
CA THR A 244 -8.87 1.50 -11.50
C THR A 244 -7.86 2.35 -10.73
N ASN A 245 -6.83 2.84 -11.43
CA ASN A 245 -5.73 3.58 -10.80
C ASN A 245 -6.03 5.06 -10.52
N GLY A 246 -7.01 5.68 -11.20
CA GLY A 246 -7.41 7.07 -10.96
C GLY A 246 -6.49 8.14 -11.57
N SER A 247 -5.56 7.78 -12.44
CA SER A 247 -4.77 8.74 -13.22
C SER A 247 -5.49 9.12 -14.53
N GLU A 248 -4.91 10.01 -15.33
CA GLU A 248 -5.45 10.39 -16.64
C GLU A 248 -5.79 9.20 -17.52
N SER A 249 -4.93 8.18 -17.53
CA SER A 249 -5.15 6.94 -18.30
C SER A 249 -6.17 6.01 -17.66
N ASN A 250 -6.50 6.20 -16.41
CA ASN A 250 -7.44 5.44 -15.58
C ASN A 250 -7.52 3.94 -15.90
N LEU A 251 -6.38 3.27 -15.88
CA LEU A 251 -6.24 1.86 -16.24
C LEU A 251 -6.87 0.95 -15.18
N TYR A 252 -7.44 -0.17 -15.63
CA TYR A 252 -7.90 -1.22 -14.74
C TYR A 252 -6.77 -1.90 -14.00
N ARG A 253 -7.03 -2.25 -12.76
CA ARG A 253 -6.19 -3.06 -11.89
C ARG A 253 -6.61 -4.52 -12.00
N LYS A 254 -5.77 -5.33 -12.60
CA LYS A 254 -6.13 -6.73 -12.87
C LYS A 254 -6.48 -7.49 -11.61
N ASN A 255 -7.68 -8.08 -11.60
CA ASN A 255 -8.20 -8.90 -10.49
C ASN A 255 -8.09 -8.21 -9.10
N ALA A 256 -8.21 -6.88 -9.03
CA ALA A 256 -8.20 -6.16 -7.76
C ALA A 256 -9.37 -6.59 -6.84
N TRP A 257 -10.46 -7.07 -7.44
CA TRP A 257 -11.61 -7.65 -6.74
C TRP A 257 -11.24 -8.77 -5.76
N PHE A 258 -10.07 -9.40 -5.92
CA PHE A 258 -9.63 -10.47 -5.03
C PHE A 258 -9.38 -9.97 -3.60
N TYR A 259 -8.90 -8.74 -3.45
CA TYR A 259 -8.81 -8.06 -2.16
C TYR A 259 -10.20 -7.76 -1.58
N ARG A 260 -11.16 -7.28 -2.37
CA ARG A 260 -12.55 -7.08 -1.91
C ARG A 260 -13.13 -8.37 -1.35
N ASP A 261 -12.95 -9.47 -2.04
CA ASP A 261 -13.47 -10.78 -1.60
C ASP A 261 -12.80 -11.27 -0.31
N TYR A 262 -11.51 -10.94 -0.11
CA TYR A 262 -10.84 -11.15 1.18
C TYR A 262 -11.53 -10.34 2.29
N VAL A 263 -11.80 -9.06 2.07
CA VAL A 263 -12.44 -8.19 3.08
C VAL A 263 -13.84 -8.72 3.45
N ILE A 264 -14.64 -9.12 2.46
CA ILE A 264 -15.96 -9.74 2.69
C ILE A 264 -15.83 -10.99 3.57
N ARG A 265 -14.90 -11.89 3.24
CA ARG A 265 -14.65 -13.10 4.05
C ARG A 265 -14.20 -12.78 5.47
N ALA A 266 -13.32 -11.80 5.63
CA ALA A 266 -12.80 -11.41 6.93
C ALA A 266 -13.91 -10.90 7.86
N PHE A 267 -14.82 -10.07 7.37
CA PHE A 267 -15.99 -9.63 8.14
C PHE A 267 -16.97 -10.77 8.42
N ASN A 268 -17.28 -11.62 7.44
CA ASN A 268 -18.18 -12.76 7.64
C ASN A 268 -17.65 -13.72 8.70
N ASN A 269 -16.34 -13.97 8.70
CA ASN A 269 -15.69 -14.85 9.68
C ASN A 269 -15.42 -14.16 11.02
N ASP A 270 -15.83 -12.91 11.19
CA ASP A 270 -15.49 -12.08 12.35
C ASP A 270 -14.01 -12.13 12.70
N THR A 271 -13.15 -12.02 11.66
CA THR A 271 -11.70 -12.02 11.86
C THR A 271 -11.34 -10.92 12.85
N PRO A 272 -10.66 -11.24 13.97
CA PRO A 272 -10.26 -10.24 14.96
C PRO A 272 -9.57 -9.03 14.30
N TYR A 273 -9.97 -7.83 14.67
CA TYR A 273 -9.51 -6.62 13.97
C TYR A 273 -7.99 -6.44 14.01
N ASN A 274 -7.34 -6.83 15.10
CA ASN A 274 -5.87 -6.87 15.19
C ASN A 274 -5.25 -7.85 14.19
N GLN A 275 -5.86 -9.03 13.98
CA GLN A 275 -5.45 -9.97 12.94
C GLN A 275 -5.74 -9.40 11.55
N PHE A 276 -6.90 -8.79 11.34
CA PHE A 276 -7.27 -8.16 10.07
C PHE A 276 -6.27 -7.06 9.64
N ILE A 277 -5.81 -6.23 10.58
CA ILE A 277 -4.74 -5.26 10.34
C ILE A 277 -3.43 -5.98 9.96
N THR A 278 -3.05 -6.99 10.73
CA THR A 278 -1.80 -7.72 10.50
C THR A 278 -1.78 -8.41 9.14
N GLU A 279 -2.90 -9.01 8.73
CA GLU A 279 -3.03 -9.65 7.42
C GLU A 279 -2.93 -8.63 6.28
N GLN A 280 -3.47 -7.43 6.44
CA GLN A 280 -3.38 -6.38 5.42
C GLN A 280 -1.97 -5.80 5.26
N LEU A 281 -1.19 -5.75 6.32
CA LEU A 281 0.17 -5.21 6.30
C LEU A 281 1.25 -6.26 5.98
N ALA A 282 1.02 -7.53 6.36
CA ALA A 282 2.01 -8.60 6.27
C ALA A 282 1.42 -9.96 5.84
N GLY A 283 0.26 -9.98 5.17
CA GLY A 283 -0.45 -11.20 4.77
C GLY A 283 0.31 -12.12 3.84
N ASP A 284 1.27 -11.58 3.07
CA ASP A 284 2.20 -12.36 2.25
C ASP A 284 3.00 -13.37 3.07
N GLN A 285 3.36 -13.05 4.31
CA GLN A 285 4.07 -13.95 5.23
C GLN A 285 3.12 -14.93 5.95
N LEU A 286 1.84 -14.66 5.96
CA LEU A 286 0.81 -15.44 6.67
C LEU A 286 0.02 -16.37 5.76
N GLY A 287 0.33 -16.40 4.47
CA GLY A 287 -0.40 -17.15 3.46
C GLY A 287 -1.81 -16.59 3.18
N VAL A 288 -1.97 -15.30 3.38
CA VAL A 288 -3.18 -14.50 3.10
C VAL A 288 -2.76 -13.31 2.24
N GLY A 289 -1.99 -13.60 1.18
CA GLY A 289 -1.35 -12.58 0.33
C GLY A 289 -2.33 -11.63 -0.34
N GLU A 290 -3.58 -12.04 -0.56
CA GLU A 290 -4.65 -11.18 -1.09
C GLU A 290 -4.98 -9.98 -0.18
N ALA A 291 -4.76 -10.12 1.13
CA ALA A 291 -5.02 -9.05 2.10
C ALA A 291 -4.14 -7.81 1.87
N THR A 292 -2.94 -8.01 1.30
CA THR A 292 -2.01 -6.90 1.05
C THR A 292 -2.46 -5.95 -0.06
N GLY A 293 -3.57 -6.24 -0.74
CA GLY A 293 -4.25 -5.28 -1.63
C GLY A 293 -4.60 -3.96 -0.94
N PHE A 294 -4.68 -3.95 0.39
CA PHE A 294 -4.79 -2.75 1.21
C PHE A 294 -3.67 -1.74 0.93
N LEU A 295 -2.42 -2.19 0.87
CA LEU A 295 -1.25 -1.32 0.69
C LEU A 295 -1.22 -0.60 -0.65
N VAL A 296 -1.96 -1.09 -1.63
CA VAL A 296 -2.04 -0.52 -2.98
C VAL A 296 -3.46 -0.09 -3.34
N ALA A 297 -4.33 0.07 -2.33
CA ALA A 297 -5.74 0.42 -2.54
C ALA A 297 -5.91 1.81 -3.14
N GLY A 298 -5.11 2.79 -2.73
CA GLY A 298 -5.21 4.20 -3.11
C GLY A 298 -4.89 4.52 -4.59
N PRO A 299 -5.14 5.74 -5.07
CA PRO A 299 -4.83 6.17 -6.44
C PRO A 299 -3.31 6.18 -6.71
N HIS A 300 -2.92 6.01 -7.97
CA HIS A 300 -1.52 6.14 -8.36
C HIS A 300 -1.35 6.40 -9.85
N VAL A 301 -0.23 6.98 -10.24
CA VAL A 301 0.21 7.07 -11.63
C VAL A 301 1.00 5.81 -11.97
N PRO A 302 0.57 4.99 -12.96
CA PRO A 302 1.29 3.80 -13.36
C PRO A 302 2.68 4.13 -13.92
N ALA A 303 3.66 3.27 -13.68
CA ALA A 303 5.02 3.44 -14.20
C ALA A 303 5.06 3.63 -15.74
N ALA A 304 4.18 2.93 -16.46
CA ALA A 304 4.07 3.04 -17.91
C ALA A 304 3.65 4.43 -18.43
N THR A 305 3.00 5.25 -17.60
CA THR A 305 2.49 6.58 -17.96
C THR A 305 3.36 7.73 -17.44
N VAL A 306 4.25 7.48 -16.48
CA VAL A 306 5.16 8.49 -15.90
C VAL A 306 6.21 8.99 -16.92
N GLY A 307 6.46 8.21 -17.97
CA GLY A 307 7.51 8.54 -18.96
C GLY A 307 8.89 8.03 -18.51
N ARG A 308 9.94 8.61 -19.10
CA ARG A 308 11.34 8.15 -18.91
C ARG A 308 12.19 9.12 -18.10
N GLU A 309 11.64 10.27 -17.74
CA GLU A 309 12.34 11.28 -16.97
C GLU A 309 12.61 10.76 -15.54
N PRO A 310 13.89 10.67 -15.10
CA PRO A 310 14.22 10.14 -13.79
C PRO A 310 13.56 10.90 -12.64
N THR A 311 13.39 12.21 -12.76
CA THR A 311 12.75 13.09 -11.78
C THR A 311 11.28 12.74 -11.62
N ALA A 312 10.56 12.58 -12.73
CA ALA A 312 9.15 12.20 -12.73
C ALA A 312 8.94 10.79 -12.11
N ILE A 313 9.85 9.86 -12.39
CA ILE A 313 9.82 8.51 -11.83
C ILE A 313 10.01 8.54 -10.31
N ARG A 314 10.99 9.33 -9.80
CA ARG A 314 11.21 9.48 -8.35
C ARG A 314 10.03 10.16 -7.67
N GLN A 315 9.45 11.19 -8.30
CA GLN A 315 8.28 11.88 -7.76
C GLN A 315 7.08 10.91 -7.67
N ALA A 316 6.76 10.21 -8.75
CA ALA A 316 5.65 9.25 -8.77
C ALA A 316 5.84 8.12 -7.74
N ARG A 317 7.08 7.70 -7.48
CA ARG A 317 7.36 6.73 -6.41
C ARG A 317 7.10 7.33 -5.02
N ALA A 318 7.57 8.55 -4.77
CA ALA A 318 7.33 9.24 -3.52
C ALA A 318 5.84 9.45 -3.26
N ASP A 319 5.07 9.78 -4.30
CA ASP A 319 3.62 9.96 -4.21
C ASP A 319 2.87 8.64 -3.92
N ARG A 320 3.33 7.52 -4.51
CA ARG A 320 2.76 6.19 -4.19
C ARG A 320 2.97 5.80 -2.73
N VAL A 321 4.15 6.06 -2.17
CA VAL A 321 4.42 5.75 -0.76
C VAL A 321 3.63 6.70 0.15
N ASP A 322 3.53 7.99 -0.20
CA ASP A 322 2.70 8.97 0.51
C ASP A 322 1.23 8.52 0.56
N GLU A 323 0.71 7.98 -0.53
CA GLU A 323 -0.65 7.43 -0.59
C GLU A 323 -0.86 6.27 0.39
N ILE A 324 0.13 5.37 0.53
CA ILE A 324 0.10 4.30 1.54
C ILE A 324 0.05 4.90 2.94
N MET A 325 0.88 5.90 3.22
CA MET A 325 0.95 6.57 4.52
C MET A 325 -0.36 7.24 4.89
N GLN A 326 -0.96 7.98 3.96
CA GLN A 326 -2.26 8.62 4.17
C GLN A 326 -3.37 7.59 4.41
N THR A 327 -3.37 6.50 3.65
CA THR A 327 -4.36 5.42 3.83
C THR A 327 -4.25 4.77 5.21
N ILE A 328 -3.04 4.43 5.67
CA ILE A 328 -2.80 3.86 7.01
C ILE A 328 -3.17 4.88 8.09
N GLY A 329 -2.70 6.12 7.96
CA GLY A 329 -3.01 7.19 8.92
C GLY A 329 -4.49 7.36 9.14
N ALA A 330 -5.24 7.58 8.08
CA ALA A 330 -6.68 7.82 8.15
C ALA A 330 -7.48 6.57 8.57
N SER A 331 -7.13 5.38 8.03
CA SER A 331 -7.95 4.17 8.24
C SER A 331 -7.68 3.46 9.56
N MET A 332 -6.44 3.41 10.03
CA MET A 332 -6.04 2.60 11.20
C MET A 332 -5.71 3.44 12.43
N MET A 333 -5.20 4.65 12.23
CA MET A 333 -4.77 5.53 13.33
C MET A 333 -5.65 6.77 13.51
N GLY A 334 -6.48 7.14 12.54
CA GLY A 334 -7.28 8.36 12.61
C GLY A 334 -6.40 9.62 12.74
N VAL A 335 -5.29 9.68 12.03
CA VAL A 335 -4.40 10.84 11.99
C VAL A 335 -4.06 11.24 10.57
N THR A 336 -3.93 12.53 10.34
CA THR A 336 -3.47 13.07 9.06
C THR A 336 -1.95 13.17 9.06
N VAL A 337 -1.27 12.57 8.09
CA VAL A 337 0.21 12.53 8.06
C VAL A 337 0.80 13.34 6.90
N GLY A 338 -0.01 13.74 5.93
CA GLY A 338 0.47 14.35 4.68
C GLY A 338 1.23 15.66 4.87
N CYS A 339 0.87 16.48 5.88
CA CYS A 339 1.62 17.71 6.22
C CYS A 339 3.07 17.40 6.58
N ALA A 340 3.31 16.28 7.27
CA ALA A 340 4.64 15.90 7.74
C ALA A 340 5.59 15.45 6.61
N ARG A 341 5.12 15.33 5.39
CA ARG A 341 5.95 15.08 4.20
C ARG A 341 6.93 16.24 3.91
N CYS A 342 6.51 17.48 4.15
CA CYS A 342 7.29 18.66 3.77
C CYS A 342 7.92 19.41 4.96
N HIS A 343 7.27 19.36 6.12
CA HIS A 343 7.67 20.02 7.37
C HIS A 343 7.03 19.27 8.55
N ASN A 344 7.40 19.57 9.78
CA ASN A 344 6.71 19.00 10.94
C ASN A 344 5.21 19.28 10.87
N HIS A 345 4.39 18.32 11.27
CA HIS A 345 2.94 18.49 11.23
C HIS A 345 2.52 19.75 11.99
N LYS A 346 1.63 20.54 11.40
CA LYS A 346 1.29 21.87 11.91
C LYS A 346 0.66 21.85 13.30
N PHE A 347 -0.12 20.83 13.60
CA PHE A 347 -0.90 20.74 14.83
C PHE A 347 -0.49 19.53 15.68
N ASP A 348 -0.35 18.38 15.06
CA ASP A 348 -0.08 17.12 15.76
C ASP A 348 1.42 16.95 16.04
N PRO A 349 1.80 16.23 17.10
CA PRO A 349 3.20 16.00 17.47
C PRO A 349 3.86 14.95 16.57
N ILE A 350 3.75 15.13 15.27
CA ILE A 350 4.32 14.27 14.22
C ILE A 350 5.39 15.07 13.49
N SER A 351 6.62 14.64 13.58
CA SER A 351 7.74 15.30 12.91
C SER A 351 7.91 14.85 11.46
N ILE A 352 8.65 15.60 10.65
CA ILE A 352 9.07 15.17 9.31
C ILE A 352 9.91 13.90 9.39
N GLN A 353 10.72 13.72 10.45
CA GLN A 353 11.49 12.49 10.68
C GLN A 353 10.56 11.30 10.91
N ASP A 354 9.50 11.45 11.73
CA ASP A 354 8.50 10.41 11.94
C ASP A 354 7.85 9.96 10.62
N TYR A 355 7.50 10.93 9.76
CA TYR A 355 6.93 10.65 8.45
C TYR A 355 7.88 9.81 7.58
N TYR A 356 9.17 10.19 7.47
CA TYR A 356 10.11 9.44 6.65
C TYR A 356 10.56 8.13 7.31
N SER A 357 10.59 8.03 8.62
CA SER A 357 10.81 6.76 9.34
C SER A 357 9.67 5.78 9.09
N LEU A 358 8.43 6.24 9.12
CA LEU A 358 7.27 5.44 8.75
C LEU A 358 7.29 5.08 7.26
N THR A 359 7.64 6.02 6.38
CA THR A 359 7.89 5.79 4.96
C THR A 359 8.89 4.66 4.72
N ALA A 360 9.98 4.61 5.51
CA ALA A 360 11.01 3.57 5.41
C ALA A 360 10.49 2.15 5.66
N ILE A 361 9.38 2.00 6.38
CA ILE A 361 8.72 0.69 6.58
C ILE A 361 8.11 0.19 5.26
N PHE A 362 7.50 1.10 4.47
CA PHE A 362 6.72 0.77 3.27
C PHE A 362 7.45 1.07 1.96
N GLN A 363 8.69 1.53 2.02
CA GLN A 363 9.48 1.89 0.84
C GLN A 363 9.70 0.71 -0.13
N GLY A 364 9.57 -0.53 0.34
CA GLY A 364 9.64 -1.74 -0.49
C GLY A 364 8.34 -2.12 -1.18
N VAL A 365 7.24 -1.43 -0.91
CA VAL A 365 5.93 -1.72 -1.52
C VAL A 365 5.84 -1.07 -2.90
N GLU A 366 5.62 -1.88 -3.92
CA GLU A 366 5.39 -1.42 -5.28
C GLU A 366 3.94 -1.69 -5.70
N PHE A 367 3.33 -0.70 -6.38
CA PHE A 367 1.99 -0.83 -6.95
C PHE A 367 2.07 -1.73 -8.18
N GLY A 368 1.43 -2.87 -8.13
CA GLY A 368 1.46 -3.86 -9.20
C GLY A 368 0.79 -5.15 -8.78
N GLY A 369 0.85 -6.14 -9.67
CA GLY A 369 0.22 -7.43 -9.48
C GLY A 369 1.23 -8.54 -9.16
N ARG A 370 0.77 -9.53 -8.40
CA ARG A 370 1.46 -10.81 -8.19
C ARG A 370 0.46 -11.93 -7.95
N ILE A 371 0.95 -13.17 -8.00
CA ILE A 371 0.18 -14.33 -7.51
C ILE A 371 0.23 -14.32 -5.99
N PRO A 372 -0.91 -14.27 -5.26
CA PRO A 372 -0.93 -14.19 -3.81
C PRO A 372 -0.40 -15.47 -3.15
N GLU A 373 0.21 -15.30 -2.00
CA GLU A 373 0.58 -16.38 -1.09
C GLU A 373 -0.68 -16.88 -0.37
N LEU A 374 -1.16 -18.07 -0.75
CA LEU A 374 -2.38 -18.65 -0.22
C LEU A 374 -2.08 -19.84 0.69
N LYS A 375 -2.87 -20.05 1.75
CA LYS A 375 -2.82 -21.24 2.60
C LYS A 375 -3.06 -22.52 1.78
N LYS A 376 -2.53 -23.65 2.22
CA LYS A 376 -2.67 -24.95 1.50
C LYS A 376 -4.14 -25.34 1.26
N ASN A 377 -5.01 -25.07 2.23
CA ASN A 377 -6.43 -25.38 2.15
C ASN A 377 -7.27 -24.35 1.40
N HIS A 378 -6.69 -23.29 0.88
CA HIS A 378 -7.41 -22.26 0.13
C HIS A 378 -8.13 -22.88 -1.10
N PRO A 379 -9.41 -22.54 -1.38
CA PRO A 379 -10.20 -23.15 -2.46
C PRO A 379 -9.49 -23.11 -3.82
N ARG A 380 -8.86 -22.00 -4.18
CA ARG A 380 -8.13 -21.84 -5.44
C ARG A 380 -6.90 -22.76 -5.56
N LYS A 381 -6.19 -23.03 -4.46
CA LYS A 381 -5.10 -24.01 -4.45
C LYS A 381 -5.62 -25.44 -4.60
N LYS A 382 -6.72 -25.77 -3.96
CA LYS A 382 -7.41 -27.06 -4.14
C LYS A 382 -7.82 -27.24 -5.59
N ARG A 383 -8.47 -26.21 -6.15
CA ARG A 383 -8.90 -26.24 -7.55
C ARG A 383 -7.74 -26.40 -8.55
N ALA A 384 -6.64 -25.69 -8.33
CA ALA A 384 -5.43 -25.88 -9.12
C ALA A 384 -4.88 -27.31 -9.03
N ALA A 385 -4.91 -27.90 -7.83
CA ALA A 385 -4.45 -29.28 -7.62
C ALA A 385 -5.31 -30.31 -8.37
N GLU A 386 -6.59 -30.03 -8.62
CA GLU A 386 -7.49 -30.86 -9.44
C GLU A 386 -7.20 -30.71 -10.94
N ILE A 387 -6.84 -29.50 -11.39
CA ILE A 387 -6.61 -29.19 -12.81
C ILE A 387 -5.23 -29.65 -13.29
N TYR A 388 -4.18 -29.52 -12.47
CA TYR A 388 -2.80 -29.85 -12.87
C TYR A 388 -2.61 -31.29 -13.35
N PRO A 389 -3.19 -32.34 -12.75
CA PRO A 389 -3.09 -33.70 -13.27
C PRO A 389 -3.65 -33.83 -14.68
N GLN A 390 -4.82 -33.20 -14.93
CA GLN A 390 -5.47 -33.24 -16.26
C GLN A 390 -4.60 -32.51 -17.31
N LEU A 391 -4.13 -31.32 -16.99
CA LEU A 391 -3.23 -30.54 -17.83
C LEU A 391 -1.94 -31.32 -18.15
N ASN A 392 -1.36 -31.99 -17.17
CA ASN A 392 -0.14 -32.79 -17.37
C ASN A 392 -0.38 -34.07 -18.16
N ALA A 393 -1.57 -34.66 -18.10
CA ALA A 393 -1.94 -35.80 -18.94
C ALA A 393 -1.98 -35.40 -20.44
N GLU A 394 -2.57 -34.24 -20.75
CA GLU A 394 -2.59 -33.74 -22.13
C GLU A 394 -1.17 -33.38 -22.62
N ARG A 395 -0.33 -32.80 -21.76
CA ARG A 395 1.09 -32.51 -22.05
C ARG A 395 1.87 -33.80 -22.35
N LYS A 396 1.63 -34.87 -21.58
CA LYS A 396 2.24 -36.17 -21.79
C LYS A 396 1.84 -36.74 -23.15
N PHE A 397 0.54 -36.76 -23.46
CA PHE A 397 0.04 -37.24 -24.73
C PHE A 397 0.63 -36.46 -25.92
N LEU A 398 0.65 -35.14 -25.88
CA LEU A 398 1.23 -34.30 -26.94
C LEU A 398 2.73 -34.54 -27.12
N ARG A 399 3.46 -34.80 -26.05
CA ARG A 399 4.89 -35.17 -26.13
C ARG A 399 5.10 -36.50 -26.86
N GLU A 400 4.28 -37.48 -26.55
CA GLU A 400 4.40 -38.81 -27.11
C GLU A 400 3.90 -38.86 -28.57
N SER A 401 2.87 -38.07 -28.92
CA SER A 401 2.24 -38.12 -30.24
C SER A 401 2.87 -37.24 -31.31
N ILE A 402 3.29 -36.00 -30.95
CA ILE A 402 3.84 -35.01 -31.90
C ILE A 402 5.17 -34.39 -31.47
N GLY A 403 5.56 -34.56 -30.22
CA GLY A 403 6.86 -34.13 -29.68
C GLY A 403 6.98 -32.62 -29.32
N PHE A 404 6.22 -31.74 -29.94
CA PHE A 404 6.27 -30.31 -29.74
C PHE A 404 4.90 -29.65 -29.90
N TRP A 405 4.58 -28.63 -29.09
CA TRP A 405 3.31 -27.89 -29.09
C TRP A 405 3.44 -26.53 -28.48
N GLU A 406 2.46 -25.66 -28.75
CA GLU A 406 2.34 -24.33 -28.15
C GLU A 406 1.32 -24.31 -26.99
N GLU A 407 1.59 -23.52 -25.98
CA GLU A 407 0.68 -23.18 -24.86
C GLU A 407 0.53 -21.67 -24.76
N ASN A 408 -0.70 -21.15 -24.82
CA ASN A 408 -0.98 -19.74 -24.63
C ASN A 408 -1.49 -19.48 -23.20
N TRP A 409 -0.68 -18.79 -22.42
CA TRP A 409 -0.98 -18.41 -21.04
C TRP A 409 -1.54 -16.98 -20.90
N GLY A 410 -1.80 -16.29 -22.01
CA GLY A 410 -2.25 -14.90 -22.06
C GLY A 410 -1.11 -13.92 -21.92
N ALA A 411 -0.43 -13.91 -20.79
CA ALA A 411 0.73 -13.03 -20.55
C ALA A 411 2.02 -13.49 -21.25
N HIS A 412 2.12 -14.75 -21.65
CA HIS A 412 3.26 -15.32 -22.36
C HIS A 412 2.82 -16.53 -23.21
N SER A 413 3.67 -16.91 -24.14
CA SER A 413 3.52 -18.12 -24.95
C SER A 413 4.69 -19.07 -24.69
N ASP A 414 4.40 -20.34 -24.51
CA ASP A 414 5.37 -21.42 -24.36
C ASP A 414 5.40 -22.30 -25.62
N MET A 415 6.58 -22.68 -26.07
CA MET A 415 6.82 -23.74 -27.04
C MET A 415 7.53 -24.89 -26.33
N ALA A 416 6.85 -26.02 -26.19
CA ALA A 416 7.46 -27.25 -25.70
C ALA A 416 8.11 -28.00 -26.87
N PHE A 417 9.23 -28.69 -26.59
CA PHE A 417 9.96 -29.53 -27.59
C PHE A 417 10.69 -30.67 -26.85
N PRO A 418 11.19 -31.69 -27.62
CA PRO A 418 11.90 -32.81 -27.01
C PRO A 418 13.11 -32.39 -26.18
N ASN A 419 13.37 -33.12 -25.10
CA ASN A 419 14.56 -32.88 -24.26
C ASN A 419 15.81 -32.87 -25.16
N THR A 420 16.55 -31.78 -25.11
CA THR A 420 17.74 -31.56 -25.95
C THR A 420 18.84 -30.97 -25.11
N THR A 421 20.02 -31.58 -25.15
CA THR A 421 21.20 -30.98 -24.52
C THR A 421 21.94 -30.16 -25.57
N THR A 422 22.18 -28.90 -25.31
CA THR A 422 22.85 -28.00 -26.24
C THR A 422 23.57 -26.88 -25.50
N LYS A 423 24.57 -26.30 -26.15
CA LYS A 423 25.26 -25.09 -25.68
C LYS A 423 24.63 -23.81 -26.26
N LYS A 424 23.88 -23.94 -27.37
CA LYS A 424 23.24 -22.78 -28.03
C LYS A 424 21.86 -23.11 -28.54
N LEU A 425 20.92 -22.19 -28.33
CA LEU A 425 19.66 -22.17 -29.06
C LEU A 425 19.65 -20.97 -30.01
N ARG A 426 19.00 -21.11 -31.16
CA ARG A 426 18.68 -19.98 -32.03
C ARG A 426 17.17 -19.93 -32.20
N ILE A 427 16.61 -18.73 -32.01
CA ILE A 427 15.20 -18.45 -32.24
C ILE A 427 15.12 -17.58 -33.49
N GLU A 428 14.50 -18.08 -34.54
CA GLU A 428 14.29 -17.37 -35.80
C GLU A 428 12.86 -16.90 -35.89
N PHE A 429 12.64 -15.61 -36.06
CA PHE A 429 11.30 -15.00 -36.06
C PHE A 429 10.74 -14.89 -37.48
N GLY A 430 9.44 -15.17 -37.61
CA GLY A 430 8.74 -15.03 -38.88
C GLY A 430 8.36 -13.59 -39.25
N SER A 431 8.44 -12.66 -38.31
CA SER A 431 8.15 -11.23 -38.49
C SER A 431 9.43 -10.43 -38.73
N PRO A 432 9.38 -9.39 -39.60
CA PRO A 432 10.50 -8.47 -39.78
C PRO A 432 10.74 -7.51 -38.62
N LYS A 433 9.80 -7.44 -37.67
CA LYS A 433 9.90 -6.60 -36.46
C LYS A 433 9.67 -7.45 -35.21
N ILE A 434 10.41 -7.15 -34.16
CA ILE A 434 10.42 -7.88 -32.89
C ILE A 434 10.13 -6.90 -31.76
N PHE A 435 9.23 -7.28 -30.85
CA PHE A 435 8.85 -6.55 -29.65
C PHE A 435 8.72 -7.57 -28.51
N ILE A 436 9.80 -7.79 -27.76
CA ILE A 436 9.87 -8.85 -26.72
C ILE A 436 10.43 -8.24 -25.44
N ASP A 437 9.75 -8.46 -24.32
CA ASP A 437 10.24 -8.07 -23.00
C ASP A 437 11.12 -9.16 -22.37
N GLU A 438 10.80 -10.45 -22.58
CA GLU A 438 11.59 -11.51 -21.98
C GLU A 438 11.57 -12.80 -22.84
N LEU A 439 12.75 -13.41 -22.98
CA LEU A 439 12.97 -14.75 -23.50
C LEU A 439 13.41 -15.66 -22.36
N GLU A 440 12.69 -16.74 -22.14
CA GLU A 440 12.98 -17.68 -21.07
C GLU A 440 13.17 -19.08 -21.63
N VAL A 441 14.11 -19.84 -21.07
CA VAL A 441 14.34 -21.24 -21.41
C VAL A 441 14.27 -22.09 -20.17
N PHE A 442 13.58 -23.22 -20.25
CA PHE A 442 13.43 -24.14 -19.12
C PHE A 442 13.91 -25.55 -19.48
N GLY A 443 14.42 -26.25 -18.50
CA GLY A 443 14.85 -27.64 -18.62
C GLY A 443 13.85 -28.63 -18.03
N PRO A 444 14.03 -29.94 -18.28
CA PRO A 444 13.14 -30.99 -17.80
C PRO A 444 13.14 -31.13 -16.27
N ALA A 445 14.22 -30.73 -15.59
CA ALA A 445 14.34 -30.89 -14.16
C ALA A 445 13.67 -29.77 -13.34
N ASN A 446 13.51 -28.56 -13.90
CA ASN A 446 12.97 -27.42 -13.16
C ASN A 446 12.30 -26.39 -14.09
N PHE A 447 10.99 -26.37 -14.09
CA PHE A 447 10.18 -25.40 -14.85
C PHE A 447 10.11 -23.99 -14.26
N ARG A 448 10.75 -23.75 -13.10
CA ARG A 448 10.73 -22.44 -12.44
C ARG A 448 12.02 -21.65 -12.62
N LYS A 449 13.10 -22.33 -13.05
CA LYS A 449 14.41 -21.68 -13.22
C LYS A 449 14.60 -21.31 -14.68
N ASN A 450 14.57 -20.01 -14.98
CA ASN A 450 14.91 -19.49 -16.32
C ASN A 450 16.42 -19.69 -16.56
N LEU A 451 16.76 -20.58 -17.50
CA LEU A 451 18.14 -20.89 -17.87
C LEU A 451 18.75 -19.85 -18.82
N ALA A 452 17.90 -19.03 -19.45
CA ALA A 452 18.34 -17.96 -20.34
C ALA A 452 18.62 -16.64 -19.63
N HIS A 453 18.29 -16.53 -18.34
CA HIS A 453 18.49 -15.29 -17.57
C HIS A 453 19.98 -14.91 -17.50
N GLN A 454 20.31 -13.62 -17.69
CA GLN A 454 21.70 -13.11 -17.68
C GLN A 454 22.50 -13.51 -16.41
N ASN A 455 21.86 -13.58 -15.23
CA ASN A 455 22.50 -14.00 -13.99
C ASN A 455 22.99 -15.46 -13.98
N THR A 456 22.63 -16.26 -14.97
CA THR A 456 23.15 -17.63 -15.16
C THR A 456 24.44 -17.65 -15.98
N GLY A 457 24.94 -16.51 -16.42
CA GLY A 457 26.07 -16.37 -17.36
C GLY A 457 25.66 -16.57 -18.83
N THR A 458 24.34 -16.66 -19.13
CA THR A 458 23.81 -16.77 -20.48
C THR A 458 23.84 -15.42 -21.18
N THR A 459 24.33 -15.40 -22.42
CA THR A 459 24.40 -14.22 -23.29
C THR A 459 23.50 -14.34 -24.50
N LEU A 460 23.04 -13.21 -25.01
CA LEU A 460 22.25 -13.12 -26.24
C LEU A 460 23.05 -12.47 -27.36
N VAL A 461 22.87 -12.94 -28.59
CA VAL A 461 23.39 -12.36 -29.82
C VAL A 461 22.27 -12.28 -30.84
N GLU A 462 22.13 -11.15 -31.53
CA GLU A 462 21.06 -10.92 -32.50
C GLU A 462 21.58 -10.62 -33.91
N SER A 463 20.77 -10.96 -34.94
CA SER A 463 21.03 -10.60 -36.34
C SER A 463 20.39 -9.29 -36.78
N SER A 464 19.52 -8.74 -35.96
CA SER A 464 18.68 -7.58 -36.26
C SER A 464 19.37 -6.25 -35.98
N GLU A 465 18.73 -5.15 -36.39
CA GLU A 465 19.11 -3.80 -35.98
C GLU A 465 18.11 -3.22 -34.98
N MET A 466 18.62 -2.39 -34.07
CA MET A 466 17.82 -1.76 -33.04
C MET A 466 16.83 -0.74 -33.63
N LEU A 467 15.54 -0.89 -33.36
CA LEU A 467 14.48 0.02 -33.80
C LEU A 467 14.43 1.34 -32.99
N GLN A 468 14.90 1.30 -31.74
CA GLN A 468 14.82 2.43 -30.82
C GLN A 468 16.06 2.43 -29.92
N LYS A 469 16.66 3.61 -29.74
CA LYS A 469 17.82 3.80 -28.87
C LYS A 469 17.57 3.19 -27.48
N GLY A 470 18.49 2.33 -27.03
CA GLY A 470 18.40 1.68 -25.72
C GLY A 470 17.52 0.42 -25.64
N SER A 471 16.91 -0.03 -26.75
CA SER A 471 16.15 -1.29 -26.78
C SER A 471 17.02 -2.44 -27.29
N THR A 472 18.11 -2.72 -26.57
CA THR A 472 19.09 -3.75 -26.92
C THR A 472 18.59 -5.16 -26.59
N VAL A 473 19.25 -6.19 -27.17
CA VAL A 473 18.85 -7.61 -26.98
C VAL A 473 18.98 -8.09 -25.52
N GLU A 474 19.87 -7.50 -24.74
CA GLU A 474 20.03 -7.81 -23.32
C GLU A 474 18.78 -7.50 -22.49
N LYS A 475 17.89 -6.65 -23.03
CA LYS A 475 16.56 -6.40 -22.43
C LYS A 475 15.62 -7.62 -22.51
N ALA A 476 15.96 -8.59 -23.32
CA ALA A 476 15.14 -9.79 -23.49
C ALA A 476 15.54 -10.95 -22.54
N ASN A 477 16.54 -10.77 -21.65
CA ASN A 477 16.88 -11.79 -20.64
C ASN A 477 17.31 -11.18 -19.29
N ASP A 478 16.88 -9.95 -18.99
CA ASP A 478 17.24 -9.23 -17.78
C ASP A 478 16.27 -9.48 -16.59
N GLY A 479 15.23 -10.27 -16.81
CA GLY A 479 14.20 -10.60 -15.82
C GLY A 479 13.20 -9.49 -15.56
N LYS A 480 13.17 -8.43 -16.40
CA LYS A 480 12.25 -7.31 -16.28
C LYS A 480 11.20 -7.36 -17.38
N TYR A 481 9.97 -7.12 -16.97
CA TYR A 481 8.83 -7.04 -17.86
C TYR A 481 8.40 -5.58 -18.02
N GLY A 482 7.66 -5.27 -19.08
CA GLY A 482 7.11 -3.91 -19.24
C GLY A 482 7.55 -3.18 -20.49
N THR A 483 7.72 -1.87 -20.41
CA THR A 483 7.91 -1.00 -21.60
C THR A 483 9.34 -0.92 -22.12
N MET A 484 10.32 -1.23 -21.27
CA MET A 484 11.75 -1.22 -21.64
C MET A 484 12.16 -2.57 -22.23
N ILE A 485 11.75 -2.81 -23.46
CA ILE A 485 11.81 -4.11 -24.12
C ILE A 485 12.83 -4.10 -25.28
N TRP A 486 13.23 -5.29 -25.73
CA TRP A 486 13.98 -5.48 -26.97
C TRP A 486 13.06 -5.15 -28.15
N ARG A 487 13.46 -4.12 -28.93
CA ARG A 487 12.77 -3.69 -30.16
C ARG A 487 13.76 -3.69 -31.29
N ALA A 488 13.59 -4.61 -32.23
CA ALA A 488 14.50 -4.81 -33.34
C ALA A 488 13.77 -4.99 -34.67
N ALA A 489 14.47 -4.77 -35.77
CA ALA A 489 13.97 -5.03 -37.11
C ALA A 489 15.02 -5.78 -37.95
N ALA A 490 14.55 -6.47 -39.00
CA ALA A 490 15.43 -7.00 -40.03
C ALA A 490 16.30 -5.86 -40.61
N ARG A 491 17.59 -6.14 -40.83
CA ARG A 491 18.52 -5.17 -41.42
C ARG A 491 18.03 -4.75 -42.80
N LYS A 492 18.15 -3.45 -43.10
CA LYS A 492 17.82 -2.93 -44.44
C LYS A 492 18.57 -3.71 -45.52
N ASN A 493 17.87 -4.06 -46.60
CA ASN A 493 18.41 -4.82 -47.71
C ASN A 493 18.82 -6.29 -47.40
N SER A 494 18.51 -6.81 -46.20
CA SER A 494 18.71 -8.24 -45.90
C SER A 494 17.46 -9.02 -46.22
N LYS A 495 17.60 -10.20 -46.88
CA LYS A 495 16.55 -11.21 -47.01
C LYS A 495 16.47 -12.07 -45.76
N GLU A 496 17.39 -11.94 -44.83
CA GLU A 496 17.45 -12.73 -43.59
C GLU A 496 16.41 -12.22 -42.59
N LYS A 497 15.63 -13.14 -42.05
CA LYS A 497 14.69 -12.84 -40.97
C LYS A 497 15.44 -12.67 -39.67
N PRO A 498 14.93 -11.81 -38.74
CA PRO A 498 15.58 -11.62 -37.43
C PRO A 498 15.69 -12.94 -36.69
N TRP A 499 16.84 -13.15 -36.05
CA TRP A 499 17.06 -14.23 -35.12
C TRP A 499 17.81 -13.77 -33.89
N VAL A 500 17.69 -14.52 -32.79
CA VAL A 500 18.51 -14.38 -31.59
C VAL A 500 19.12 -15.72 -31.21
N GLU A 501 20.40 -15.71 -30.86
CA GLU A 501 21.10 -16.86 -30.26
C GLU A 501 21.18 -16.69 -28.76
N ILE A 502 20.80 -17.73 -28.03
CA ILE A 502 20.91 -17.86 -26.59
C ILE A 502 22.12 -18.77 -26.32
N ASN A 503 23.20 -18.18 -25.81
CA ASN A 503 24.46 -18.88 -25.57
C ASN A 503 24.58 -19.24 -24.10
N PHE A 504 24.49 -20.51 -23.78
CA PHE A 504 24.65 -21.01 -22.42
C PHE A 504 26.15 -21.16 -22.06
N PRO A 505 26.56 -20.93 -20.80
CA PRO A 505 27.97 -21.06 -20.40
C PRO A 505 28.51 -22.49 -20.53
N LYS A 506 27.63 -23.50 -20.47
CA LYS A 506 27.93 -24.93 -20.66
C LYS A 506 26.75 -25.62 -21.33
N PRO A 507 26.95 -26.81 -21.95
CA PRO A 507 25.84 -27.61 -22.44
C PRO A 507 24.83 -27.88 -21.34
N ILE A 508 23.53 -27.63 -21.62
CA ILE A 508 22.43 -27.77 -20.66
C ILE A 508 21.21 -28.42 -21.33
N ALA A 509 20.48 -29.25 -20.56
CA ALA A 509 19.27 -29.88 -21.02
C ALA A 509 18.11 -28.89 -20.99
N VAL A 510 17.45 -28.69 -22.13
CA VAL A 510 16.32 -27.78 -22.34
C VAL A 510 15.18 -28.50 -23.03
N ASN A 511 13.93 -28.09 -22.79
CA ASN A 511 12.74 -28.64 -23.40
C ASN A 511 11.57 -27.68 -23.57
N ARG A 512 11.79 -26.39 -23.24
CA ARG A 512 10.75 -25.36 -23.31
C ARG A 512 11.37 -23.99 -23.55
N PHE A 513 10.81 -23.30 -24.50
CA PHE A 513 11.09 -21.89 -24.76
C PHE A 513 9.83 -21.08 -24.49
N ARG A 514 9.99 -19.97 -23.78
CA ARG A 514 8.92 -19.01 -23.46
C ARG A 514 9.34 -17.63 -23.89
N PHE A 515 8.38 -16.87 -24.39
CA PHE A 515 8.55 -15.45 -24.59
C PHE A 515 7.30 -14.67 -24.25
N SER A 516 7.48 -13.40 -23.99
CA SER A 516 6.42 -12.43 -23.75
C SER A 516 6.72 -11.11 -24.44
N SER A 517 5.67 -10.29 -24.56
CA SER A 517 5.75 -8.94 -25.14
C SER A 517 4.90 -8.02 -24.27
N ASN A 518 5.52 -7.33 -23.34
CA ASN A 518 4.85 -6.49 -22.35
C ASN A 518 3.99 -7.29 -21.33
N ARG A 519 4.64 -8.27 -20.68
CA ARG A 519 3.99 -9.14 -19.69
C ARG A 519 3.45 -8.37 -18.49
N GLU A 520 4.17 -7.37 -18.01
CA GLU A 520 3.74 -6.50 -16.91
C GLU A 520 2.35 -5.93 -17.18
N TYR A 521 2.14 -5.40 -18.37
CA TYR A 521 0.86 -4.83 -18.74
C TYR A 521 -0.29 -5.86 -18.69
N HIS A 522 -0.03 -7.09 -19.12
CA HIS A 522 -1.02 -8.17 -19.05
C HIS A 522 -1.30 -8.65 -17.63
N LEU A 523 -0.34 -8.51 -16.72
CA LEU A 523 -0.46 -8.95 -15.34
C LEU A 523 -1.04 -7.87 -14.43
N GLU A 524 -0.89 -6.60 -14.79
CA GLU A 524 -1.30 -5.48 -13.95
C GLU A 524 -2.62 -4.83 -14.37
N THR A 525 -3.01 -4.95 -15.64
CA THR A 525 -4.21 -4.29 -16.14
C THR A 525 -5.16 -5.22 -16.89
N ASP A 526 -6.46 -4.96 -16.79
CA ASP A 526 -7.50 -5.60 -17.59
C ASP A 526 -7.91 -4.77 -18.82
N TYR A 527 -7.30 -3.60 -18.98
CA TYR A 527 -7.63 -2.66 -20.06
C TYR A 527 -7.53 -3.28 -21.45
N LEU A 528 -6.66 -4.26 -21.62
CA LEU A 528 -6.35 -4.89 -22.90
C LEU A 528 -7.10 -6.20 -23.18
N GLU A 529 -8.11 -6.58 -22.43
CA GLU A 529 -8.91 -7.76 -22.80
C GLU A 529 -9.48 -7.68 -24.22
N LYS A 530 -9.62 -6.46 -24.76
CA LYS A 530 -10.07 -6.19 -26.14
C LYS A 530 -8.95 -5.69 -27.07
N MET A 531 -7.73 -5.48 -26.60
CA MET A 531 -6.62 -5.23 -27.52
C MET A 531 -6.22 -6.53 -28.22
N PRO A 532 -5.84 -6.48 -29.51
CA PRO A 532 -5.29 -7.64 -30.16
C PRO A 532 -4.16 -8.18 -29.28
N GLY A 533 -4.27 -9.46 -28.98
CA GLY A 533 -3.43 -10.15 -28.03
C GLY A 533 -1.96 -9.82 -28.20
N SER A 534 -1.18 -10.09 -27.16
CA SER A 534 0.27 -9.99 -27.18
C SER A 534 0.80 -10.35 -28.56
N TYR A 535 1.68 -9.53 -29.07
CA TYR A 535 2.38 -9.83 -30.31
C TYR A 535 3.11 -11.17 -30.17
N TYR A 536 2.57 -12.20 -30.82
CA TYR A 536 3.17 -13.53 -30.89
C TYR A 536 3.59 -13.82 -32.32
N PRO A 537 4.84 -13.48 -32.71
CA PRO A 537 5.33 -13.84 -34.02
C PRO A 537 5.42 -15.33 -34.18
N SER A 538 5.23 -15.84 -35.40
CA SER A 538 5.67 -17.21 -35.72
C SER A 538 7.18 -17.33 -35.58
N PHE A 539 7.69 -18.46 -35.09
CA PHE A 539 9.13 -18.64 -34.86
C PHE A 539 9.54 -20.11 -35.03
N ARG A 540 10.86 -20.33 -35.12
CA ARG A 540 11.52 -21.62 -35.07
C ARG A 540 12.51 -21.64 -33.92
N VAL A 541 12.59 -22.76 -33.20
CA VAL A 541 13.59 -23.03 -32.18
C VAL A 541 14.56 -24.05 -32.74
N LEU A 542 15.83 -23.68 -32.79
CA LEU A 542 16.90 -24.55 -33.31
C LEU A 542 17.96 -24.74 -32.20
N ALA A 543 18.58 -25.89 -32.16
CA ALA A 543 19.71 -26.22 -31.30
C ALA A 543 20.96 -26.47 -32.15
N LEU A 544 22.08 -25.94 -31.69
CA LEU A 544 23.38 -26.24 -32.26
C LEU A 544 23.79 -27.66 -31.90
N GLN A 545 24.14 -28.46 -32.90
CA GLN A 545 24.65 -29.83 -32.76
C GLN A 545 26.16 -29.83 -32.64
N ASP A 546 26.74 -30.95 -32.17
CA ASP A 546 28.18 -31.12 -32.01
C ASP A 546 28.95 -31.02 -33.33
N ASP A 547 28.32 -31.32 -34.46
CA ASP A 547 28.88 -31.19 -35.82
C ASP A 547 28.81 -29.76 -36.38
N GLY A 548 28.34 -28.79 -35.59
CA GLY A 548 28.18 -27.40 -35.99
C GLY A 548 26.92 -27.10 -36.79
N THR A 549 26.06 -28.03 -37.05
CA THR A 549 24.80 -27.84 -37.78
C THR A 549 23.67 -27.39 -36.82
N TRP A 550 22.63 -26.74 -37.39
CA TRP A 550 21.45 -26.34 -36.68
C TRP A 550 20.28 -27.29 -36.90
N LYS A 551 19.82 -27.91 -35.82
CA LYS A 551 18.66 -28.81 -35.83
C LYS A 551 17.41 -28.07 -35.37
N ILE A 552 16.34 -28.09 -36.15
CA ILE A 552 15.04 -27.58 -35.75
C ILE A 552 14.46 -28.49 -34.64
N LEU A 553 14.19 -27.91 -33.46
CA LEU A 553 13.53 -28.59 -32.35
C LEU A 553 12.00 -28.42 -32.41
N ALA A 554 11.56 -27.23 -32.75
CA ALA A 554 10.15 -26.90 -32.87
C ALA A 554 9.97 -25.65 -33.74
N ALA A 555 8.76 -25.51 -34.31
CA ALA A 555 8.36 -24.34 -35.06
C ALA A 555 6.84 -24.16 -34.99
N THR A 556 6.36 -22.92 -34.90
CA THR A 556 4.94 -22.60 -34.90
C THR A 556 4.17 -23.22 -36.05
N GLN A 557 4.72 -23.12 -37.28
CA GLN A 557 4.05 -23.70 -38.46
C GLN A 557 4.03 -25.23 -38.43
N LEU A 558 5.13 -25.84 -38.00
CA LEU A 558 5.20 -27.32 -37.89
C LEU A 558 4.22 -27.83 -36.82
N ALA A 559 4.12 -27.15 -35.66
CA ALA A 559 3.15 -27.50 -34.63
C ALA A 559 1.71 -27.46 -35.17
N ARG A 560 1.34 -26.39 -35.86
CA ARG A 560 0.01 -26.30 -36.52
C ARG A 560 -0.24 -27.35 -37.57
N GLN A 561 0.76 -27.67 -38.38
CA GLN A 561 0.64 -28.74 -39.41
C GLN A 561 0.52 -30.13 -38.78
N SER A 562 1.29 -30.42 -37.72
CA SER A 562 1.22 -31.70 -36.99
C SER A 562 -0.15 -31.88 -36.32
N LEU A 563 -0.71 -30.84 -35.70
CA LEU A 563 -2.06 -30.87 -35.15
C LEU A 563 -3.15 -31.08 -36.23
N LYS A 564 -2.98 -30.48 -37.41
CA LYS A 564 -3.92 -30.72 -38.54
C LYS A 564 -3.89 -32.17 -39.05
N LYS A 565 -2.71 -32.81 -39.02
CA LYS A 565 -2.53 -34.20 -39.49
C LYS A 565 -2.91 -35.23 -38.42
N ASN A 566 -3.00 -34.85 -37.15
CA ASN A 566 -3.32 -35.74 -36.05
C ASN A 566 -4.54 -35.18 -35.25
N PRO A 567 -5.77 -35.67 -35.53
CA PRO A 567 -6.97 -35.21 -34.86
C PRO A 567 -6.98 -35.42 -33.35
N GLU A 568 -6.38 -36.51 -32.85
CA GLU A 568 -6.28 -36.79 -31.42
C GLU A 568 -5.37 -35.80 -30.72
N ALA A 569 -4.20 -35.49 -31.29
CA ALA A 569 -3.31 -34.45 -30.79
C ALA A 569 -3.97 -33.06 -30.86
N SER A 570 -4.76 -32.77 -31.89
CA SER A 570 -5.56 -31.55 -31.98
C SER A 570 -6.58 -31.46 -30.85
N GLY A 571 -7.26 -32.55 -30.53
CA GLY A 571 -8.18 -32.65 -29.39
C GLY A 571 -7.48 -32.43 -28.07
N ALA A 572 -6.33 -33.06 -27.86
CA ALA A 572 -5.50 -32.87 -26.64
C ALA A 572 -5.01 -31.42 -26.49
N ALA A 573 -4.54 -30.80 -27.57
CA ALA A 573 -4.11 -29.38 -27.52
C ALA A 573 -5.27 -28.42 -27.17
N LYS A 574 -6.49 -28.68 -27.67
CA LYS A 574 -7.68 -27.91 -27.30
C LYS A 574 -8.04 -28.10 -25.82
N ARG A 575 -8.03 -29.36 -25.32
CA ARG A 575 -8.29 -29.62 -23.89
C ARG A 575 -7.21 -29.01 -23.00
N LEU A 576 -5.94 -29.10 -23.37
CA LEU A 576 -4.84 -28.44 -22.69
C LEU A 576 -5.08 -26.93 -22.56
N GLN A 577 -5.45 -26.28 -23.66
CA GLN A 577 -5.73 -24.86 -23.66
C GLN A 577 -6.96 -24.50 -22.81
N ALA A 578 -7.99 -25.35 -22.78
CA ALA A 578 -9.14 -25.19 -21.89
C ALA A 578 -8.74 -25.35 -20.43
N HIS A 579 -7.92 -26.34 -20.08
CA HIS A 579 -7.40 -26.49 -18.71
C HIS A 579 -6.54 -25.29 -18.29
N ILE A 580 -5.73 -24.72 -19.19
CA ILE A 580 -4.98 -23.48 -18.94
C ILE A 580 -5.94 -22.31 -18.67
N ALA A 581 -6.98 -22.15 -19.45
CA ALA A 581 -7.99 -21.10 -19.25
C ALA A 581 -8.69 -21.26 -17.89
N THR A 582 -9.13 -22.48 -17.55
CA THR A 582 -9.75 -22.77 -16.24
C THR A 582 -8.78 -22.52 -15.09
N LEU A 583 -7.51 -22.90 -15.20
CA LEU A 583 -6.50 -22.67 -14.18
C LEU A 583 -6.25 -21.16 -13.96
N ARG A 584 -6.27 -20.38 -15.04
CA ARG A 584 -6.12 -18.92 -14.97
C ARG A 584 -7.32 -18.25 -14.29
N GLU A 585 -8.52 -18.77 -14.47
CA GLU A 585 -9.74 -18.21 -13.88
C GLU A 585 -9.97 -18.70 -12.44
N GLU A 586 -9.86 -20.01 -12.20
CA GLU A 586 -10.26 -20.65 -10.94
C GLU A 586 -9.08 -20.96 -10.01
N GLY A 587 -7.85 -21.03 -10.52
CA GLY A 587 -6.62 -21.24 -9.74
C GLY A 587 -6.10 -19.96 -9.10
N PRO A 588 -4.94 -20.03 -8.41
CA PRO A 588 -4.19 -18.84 -8.01
C PRO A 588 -3.83 -18.02 -9.25
N HIS A 589 -4.29 -16.80 -9.32
CA HIS A 589 -4.08 -15.93 -10.46
C HIS A 589 -3.36 -14.64 -10.07
N HIS A 590 -2.82 -13.96 -11.05
CA HIS A 590 -2.23 -12.66 -10.88
C HIS A 590 -3.30 -11.64 -10.47
N SER A 591 -3.07 -10.94 -9.37
CA SER A 591 -3.99 -9.96 -8.80
C SER A 591 -3.23 -8.70 -8.41
N PHE A 592 -3.85 -7.54 -8.58
CA PHE A 592 -3.28 -6.25 -8.20
C PHE A 592 -3.37 -6.07 -6.68
N ILE A 593 -2.36 -6.60 -5.99
CA ILE A 593 -2.27 -6.64 -4.51
C ILE A 593 -0.90 -6.15 -4.02
N GLY A 594 -0.17 -5.42 -4.87
CA GLY A 594 1.20 -5.01 -4.62
C GLY A 594 2.21 -6.13 -4.78
N HIS A 595 3.45 -5.76 -5.01
CA HIS A 595 4.60 -6.66 -4.86
C HIS A 595 5.66 -5.99 -3.99
N PHE A 596 6.60 -6.78 -3.48
CA PHE A 596 7.52 -6.31 -2.44
C PHE A 596 8.95 -6.47 -2.88
N THR A 597 9.73 -5.42 -2.71
CA THR A 597 11.16 -5.37 -2.98
C THR A 597 11.92 -5.04 -1.70
N GLN A 598 13.21 -5.40 -1.65
CA GLN A 598 14.04 -4.96 -0.53
C GLN A 598 14.33 -3.46 -0.70
N PRO A 599 13.88 -2.59 0.23
CA PRO A 599 14.14 -1.17 0.14
C PRO A 599 15.60 -0.85 0.46
N GLY A 600 16.12 0.19 -0.17
CA GLY A 600 17.36 0.85 0.23
C GLY A 600 17.17 1.77 1.44
N PRO A 601 18.23 2.49 1.85
CA PRO A 601 18.12 3.52 2.88
C PRO A 601 17.12 4.62 2.51
N THR A 602 16.32 5.03 3.48
CA THR A 602 15.36 6.12 3.31
C THR A 602 15.92 7.42 3.87
N LYS A 603 15.72 8.52 3.15
CA LYS A 603 16.20 9.83 3.54
C LYS A 603 15.05 10.82 3.70
N VAL A 604 15.20 11.75 4.63
CA VAL A 604 14.32 12.91 4.72
C VAL A 604 14.43 13.72 3.43
N LEU A 605 13.31 14.12 2.84
CA LEU A 605 13.29 14.94 1.64
C LEU A 605 12.99 16.40 2.03
N HIS A 606 13.89 17.30 1.70
CA HIS A 606 13.66 18.72 1.94
C HIS A 606 12.41 19.20 1.21
N ARG A 607 11.43 19.73 1.92
CA ARG A 607 10.12 20.14 1.39
C ARG A 607 9.42 19.06 0.54
N GLY A 608 9.64 17.80 0.87
CA GLY A 608 9.02 16.67 0.17
C GLY A 608 9.60 16.38 -1.22
N SER A 609 10.67 17.07 -1.65
CA SER A 609 11.26 16.92 -2.98
C SER A 609 12.24 15.73 -3.04
N PRO A 610 12.00 14.72 -3.89
CA PRO A 610 12.94 13.62 -4.10
C PRO A 610 14.31 14.03 -4.66
N GLU A 611 14.41 15.24 -5.21
CA GLU A 611 15.64 15.79 -5.75
C GLU A 611 16.56 16.39 -4.67
N ASN A 612 16.01 16.64 -3.47
CA ASN A 612 16.73 17.26 -2.36
C ASN A 612 16.74 16.33 -1.12
N PRO A 613 17.40 15.16 -1.20
CA PRO A 613 17.50 14.24 -0.07
C PRO A 613 18.45 14.80 1.00
N ARG A 614 18.07 14.65 2.27
CA ARG A 614 18.84 15.02 3.48
C ARG A 614 19.34 13.75 4.21
N ASP A 615 19.33 13.77 5.53
CA ASP A 615 19.83 12.70 6.36
C ASP A 615 18.99 11.43 6.25
N GLU A 616 19.65 10.28 6.43
CA GLU A 616 19.02 8.97 6.47
C GLU A 616 18.28 8.78 7.79
N VAL A 617 17.12 8.12 7.72
CA VAL A 617 16.31 7.75 8.88
C VAL A 617 16.09 6.24 8.94
N PRO A 618 16.09 5.66 10.16
CA PRO A 618 15.73 4.25 10.33
C PRO A 618 14.22 4.03 10.16
N PRO A 619 13.78 2.81 9.81
CA PRO A 619 12.37 2.46 9.83
C PRO A 619 11.83 2.51 11.26
N ALA A 620 10.83 3.35 11.53
CA ALA A 620 10.17 3.48 12.82
C ALA A 620 8.74 4.00 12.66
N ALA A 621 7.93 3.85 13.70
CA ALA A 621 6.61 4.47 13.82
C ALA A 621 6.74 5.84 14.54
N PHE A 622 5.63 6.44 14.96
CA PHE A 622 5.62 7.77 15.53
C PHE A 622 6.23 7.80 16.94
N ALA A 623 7.22 8.66 17.14
CA ALA A 623 7.94 8.78 18.41
C ALA A 623 7.03 9.12 19.60
N ILE A 624 5.98 9.93 19.38
CA ILE A 624 5.00 10.30 20.40
C ILE A 624 4.21 9.09 20.96
N MET A 625 4.18 7.99 20.26
CA MET A 625 3.49 6.75 20.63
C MET A 625 4.49 5.58 20.79
N GLU A 626 5.70 5.85 21.27
CA GLU A 626 6.75 4.85 21.49
C GLU A 626 7.08 4.04 20.23
N GLY A 627 7.20 4.73 19.10
CA GLY A 627 7.33 4.14 17.76
C GLY A 627 8.71 3.59 17.40
N ASP A 628 9.65 3.46 18.34
CA ASP A 628 10.92 2.76 18.10
C ASP A 628 10.65 1.25 17.97
N LEU A 629 10.83 0.73 16.77
CA LEU A 629 10.58 -0.68 16.44
C LEU A 629 11.85 -1.54 16.49
N GLY A 630 13.00 -0.97 16.85
CA GLY A 630 14.30 -1.65 16.85
C GLY A 630 14.73 -2.11 15.45
N LEU A 631 14.44 -1.30 14.41
CA LEU A 631 14.71 -1.61 13.01
C LEU A 631 15.82 -0.71 12.46
N ASP A 632 16.53 -1.21 11.44
CA ASP A 632 17.55 -0.49 10.70
C ASP A 632 17.33 -0.56 9.19
N SER A 633 18.18 0.13 8.41
CA SER A 633 18.10 0.18 6.94
C SER A 633 18.40 -1.18 6.27
N SER A 634 19.03 -2.13 6.96
CA SER A 634 19.30 -3.49 6.47
C SER A 634 18.14 -4.46 6.69
N THR A 635 17.22 -4.12 7.59
CA THR A 635 16.08 -4.98 7.96
C THR A 635 15.22 -5.28 6.74
N LYS A 636 14.86 -6.55 6.56
CA LYS A 636 14.05 -7.02 5.42
C LYS A 636 12.67 -6.39 5.42
N ASP A 637 12.14 -6.08 4.22
CA ASP A 637 10.83 -5.46 4.00
C ASP A 637 9.70 -6.10 4.83
N HIS A 638 9.53 -7.40 4.73
CA HIS A 638 8.45 -8.11 5.44
C HIS A 638 8.58 -8.03 6.97
N VAL A 639 9.81 -7.95 7.50
CA VAL A 639 10.05 -7.78 8.94
C VAL A 639 9.63 -6.37 9.38
N ARG A 640 9.95 -5.35 8.58
CA ARG A 640 9.53 -3.97 8.86
C ARG A 640 8.01 -3.87 8.95
N ARG A 641 7.29 -4.38 7.94
CA ARG A 641 5.83 -4.36 7.90
C ARG A 641 5.18 -5.16 9.04
N LYS A 642 5.74 -6.32 9.38
CA LYS A 642 5.23 -7.13 10.51
C LYS A 642 5.44 -6.43 11.86
N LYS A 643 6.62 -5.85 12.10
CA LYS A 643 6.90 -5.09 13.34
C LYS A 643 5.99 -3.87 13.49
N PHE A 644 5.72 -3.18 12.39
CA PHE A 644 4.75 -2.10 12.40
C PHE A 644 3.33 -2.57 12.70
N ALA A 645 2.92 -3.70 12.12
CA ALA A 645 1.63 -4.31 12.43
C ALA A 645 1.52 -4.67 13.91
N ASP A 646 2.59 -5.24 14.51
CA ASP A 646 2.63 -5.58 15.94
C ASP A 646 2.51 -4.35 16.84
N TRP A 647 3.18 -3.25 16.48
CA TRP A 647 3.07 -1.97 17.19
C TRP A 647 1.64 -1.42 17.10
N LEU A 648 1.07 -1.39 15.90
CA LEU A 648 -0.27 -0.84 15.65
C LEU A 648 -1.37 -1.65 16.34
N THR A 649 -1.20 -2.97 16.45
CA THR A 649 -2.17 -3.88 17.09
C THR A 649 -1.90 -4.16 18.57
N ASN A 650 -0.93 -3.47 19.14
CA ASN A 650 -0.68 -3.57 20.58
C ASN A 650 -1.90 -3.04 21.36
N PRO A 651 -2.42 -3.77 22.36
CA PRO A 651 -3.54 -3.29 23.19
C PRO A 651 -3.31 -1.94 23.86
N LYS A 652 -2.05 -1.55 24.07
CA LYS A 652 -1.68 -0.24 24.62
C LYS A 652 -1.66 0.89 23.59
N HIS A 653 -1.80 0.58 22.28
CA HIS A 653 -1.81 1.60 21.24
C HIS A 653 -3.03 2.52 21.40
N PRO A 654 -2.85 3.86 21.54
CA PRO A 654 -3.93 4.73 21.98
C PRO A 654 -5.04 4.93 20.95
N LEU A 655 -4.76 4.73 19.67
CA LEU A 655 -5.66 5.10 18.58
C LEU A 655 -6.41 3.93 17.96
N THR A 656 -5.77 2.78 17.71
CA THR A 656 -6.30 1.71 16.86
C THR A 656 -7.69 1.24 17.27
N ALA A 657 -7.90 0.91 18.54
CA ALA A 657 -9.20 0.48 19.06
C ALA A 657 -10.23 1.63 19.04
N ARG A 658 -9.84 2.83 19.50
CA ARG A 658 -10.70 4.02 19.50
C ARG A 658 -11.22 4.36 18.10
N VAL A 659 -10.35 4.31 17.11
CA VAL A 659 -10.71 4.62 15.72
C VAL A 659 -11.70 3.60 15.16
N MET A 660 -11.50 2.31 15.43
CA MET A 660 -12.40 1.27 14.91
C MET A 660 -13.76 1.30 15.62
N VAL A 661 -13.82 1.41 16.94
CA VAL A 661 -15.10 1.48 17.64
C VAL A 661 -15.89 2.74 17.30
N ASN A 662 -15.19 3.89 17.10
CA ASN A 662 -15.82 5.10 16.63
C ASN A 662 -16.39 4.96 15.20
N ARG A 663 -15.72 4.22 14.34
CA ARG A 663 -16.20 3.93 12.98
C ARG A 663 -17.40 2.98 13.00
N ILE A 664 -17.38 1.95 13.83
CA ILE A 664 -18.55 1.10 14.07
C ILE A 664 -19.73 1.98 14.53
N TRP A 665 -19.51 2.83 15.51
CA TRP A 665 -20.52 3.77 16.01
C TRP A 665 -21.05 4.69 14.91
N HIS A 666 -20.17 5.23 14.09
CA HIS A 666 -20.53 6.07 12.92
C HIS A 666 -21.48 5.33 11.97
N HIS A 667 -21.17 4.08 11.63
CA HIS A 667 -22.00 3.30 10.72
C HIS A 667 -23.34 2.88 11.34
N LEU A 668 -23.41 2.78 12.66
CA LEU A 668 -24.64 2.45 13.38
C LEU A 668 -25.55 3.68 13.58
N PHE A 669 -25.01 4.83 13.90
CA PHE A 669 -25.78 6.04 14.22
C PHE A 669 -25.69 7.18 13.19
N GLY A 670 -24.85 7.05 12.19
CA GLY A 670 -24.64 8.07 11.15
C GLY A 670 -23.57 9.11 11.46
N THR A 671 -23.22 9.30 12.73
CA THR A 671 -22.12 10.16 13.17
C THR A 671 -21.32 9.48 14.26
N GLY A 672 -20.00 9.59 14.21
CA GLY A 672 -19.10 9.03 15.22
C GLY A 672 -19.20 9.76 16.55
N ILE A 673 -18.77 9.14 17.63
CA ILE A 673 -18.52 9.81 18.92
C ILE A 673 -17.50 10.95 18.70
N VAL A 674 -16.50 10.70 17.86
CA VAL A 674 -15.66 11.71 17.21
C VAL A 674 -16.18 11.89 15.78
N PRO A 675 -16.81 13.03 15.43
CA PRO A 675 -17.39 13.26 14.11
C PRO A 675 -16.40 13.14 12.96
N THR A 676 -15.16 13.57 13.16
CA THR A 676 -14.05 13.47 12.19
C THR A 676 -13.42 12.08 12.25
N THR A 677 -14.06 11.08 11.64
CA THR A 677 -13.70 9.65 11.77
C THR A 677 -12.30 9.27 11.25
N ALA A 678 -11.69 10.14 10.45
CA ALA A 678 -10.35 9.97 9.91
C ALA A 678 -9.31 10.93 10.52
N ASP A 679 -9.73 11.77 11.50
CA ASP A 679 -8.86 12.75 12.16
C ASP A 679 -9.22 12.90 13.64
N PHE A 680 -8.43 12.27 14.49
CA PHE A 680 -8.46 12.33 15.95
C PHE A 680 -7.38 13.28 16.51
N GLY A 681 -6.61 13.90 15.60
CA GLY A 681 -5.59 14.88 15.93
C GLY A 681 -6.15 16.19 16.49
N ILE A 682 -5.26 17.13 16.74
CA ILE A 682 -5.61 18.45 17.32
C ILE A 682 -6.57 19.24 16.44
N ALA A 683 -6.52 19.05 15.11
CA ALA A 683 -7.45 19.68 14.17
C ALA A 683 -8.80 18.96 14.08
N GLY A 684 -8.90 17.74 14.58
CA GLY A 684 -10.13 16.96 14.61
C GLY A 684 -11.14 17.42 15.65
N ALA A 685 -12.35 16.90 15.55
CA ALA A 685 -13.42 17.18 16.50
C ALA A 685 -13.17 16.46 17.83
N LYS A 686 -13.59 17.10 18.93
CA LYS A 686 -13.59 16.46 20.26
C LYS A 686 -14.68 15.38 20.34
N PRO A 687 -14.45 14.31 21.11
CA PRO A 687 -15.48 13.29 21.33
C PRO A 687 -16.66 13.87 22.14
N THR A 688 -17.87 13.55 21.71
CA THR A 688 -19.09 13.91 22.44
C THR A 688 -19.22 13.19 23.78
N HIS A 689 -18.71 11.95 23.83
CA HIS A 689 -18.73 11.05 24.98
C HIS A 689 -17.34 10.42 25.19
N PRO A 690 -16.35 11.17 25.73
CA PRO A 690 -14.96 10.67 25.82
C PRO A 690 -14.82 9.39 26.64
N GLU A 691 -15.48 9.29 27.81
CA GLU A 691 -15.42 8.08 28.62
C GLU A 691 -16.08 6.88 27.95
N LEU A 692 -17.20 7.08 27.24
CA LEU A 692 -17.81 6.02 26.46
C LEU A 692 -16.89 5.51 25.35
N LEU A 693 -16.15 6.39 24.69
CA LEU A 693 -15.20 6.00 23.66
C LEU A 693 -14.09 5.11 24.23
N ASP A 694 -13.55 5.46 25.38
CA ASP A 694 -12.50 4.68 26.06
C ASP A 694 -13.04 3.36 26.60
N TRP A 695 -14.26 3.36 27.11
CA TRP A 695 -14.93 2.13 27.55
C TRP A 695 -15.14 1.17 26.37
N LEU A 696 -15.66 1.66 25.23
CA LEU A 696 -15.84 0.86 24.01
C LEU A 696 -14.51 0.34 23.48
N ALA A 697 -13.46 1.15 23.46
CA ALA A 697 -12.14 0.74 23.01
C ALA A 697 -11.56 -0.38 23.91
N SER A 698 -11.70 -0.25 25.23
CA SER A 698 -11.27 -1.28 26.18
C SER A 698 -12.08 -2.57 25.99
N GLU A 699 -13.40 -2.46 25.90
CA GLU A 699 -14.31 -3.60 25.70
C GLU A 699 -14.03 -4.34 24.38
N TYR A 700 -13.70 -3.59 23.32
CA TYR A 700 -13.35 -4.17 22.04
C TYR A 700 -12.06 -5.00 22.09
N ILE A 701 -11.06 -4.52 22.83
CA ILE A 701 -9.82 -5.26 23.08
C ILE A 701 -10.09 -6.52 23.90
N ASP A 702 -10.85 -6.39 24.99
CA ASP A 702 -11.17 -7.49 25.92
C ASP A 702 -12.02 -8.58 25.26
N ASN A 703 -12.91 -8.20 24.34
CA ASN A 703 -13.71 -9.11 23.51
C ASN A 703 -12.96 -9.61 22.27
N SER A 704 -11.64 -9.74 22.36
CA SER A 704 -10.79 -10.30 21.31
C SER A 704 -10.92 -9.59 19.96
N TRP A 705 -11.18 -8.28 19.96
CA TRP A 705 -11.32 -7.44 18.78
C TRP A 705 -12.44 -7.89 17.81
N SER A 706 -13.51 -8.51 18.34
CA SER A 706 -14.66 -8.96 17.56
C SER A 706 -15.55 -7.81 17.12
N THR A 707 -15.64 -7.61 15.82
CA THR A 707 -16.50 -6.56 15.24
C THR A 707 -17.98 -6.89 15.40
N LYS A 708 -18.36 -8.16 15.23
CA LYS A 708 -19.76 -8.60 15.40
C LYS A 708 -20.23 -8.45 16.85
N ALA A 709 -19.39 -8.81 17.82
CA ALA A 709 -19.72 -8.64 19.23
C ALA A 709 -19.94 -7.17 19.60
N MET A 710 -19.06 -6.27 19.12
CA MET A 710 -19.20 -4.84 19.36
C MET A 710 -20.46 -4.25 18.72
N ILE A 711 -20.77 -4.64 17.48
CA ILE A 711 -22.01 -4.23 16.80
C ILE A 711 -23.22 -4.69 17.60
N LYS A 712 -23.27 -5.96 18.00
CA LYS A 712 -24.36 -6.53 18.81
C LYS A 712 -24.55 -5.75 20.10
N GLN A 713 -23.48 -5.48 20.83
CA GLN A 713 -23.53 -4.77 22.11
C GLN A 713 -24.11 -3.35 21.95
N ILE A 714 -23.69 -2.61 20.92
CA ILE A 714 -24.21 -1.28 20.63
C ILE A 714 -25.68 -1.34 20.20
N MET A 715 -26.07 -2.29 19.36
CA MET A 715 -27.43 -2.41 18.86
C MET A 715 -28.43 -2.82 19.96
N LEU A 716 -27.96 -3.49 21.00
CA LEU A 716 -28.81 -3.86 22.19
C LEU A 716 -29.05 -2.67 23.11
N THR A 717 -28.42 -1.50 22.93
CA THR A 717 -28.70 -0.30 23.74
C THR A 717 -30.11 0.22 23.54
N GLN A 718 -30.60 0.92 24.56
CA GLN A 718 -31.88 1.69 24.43
C GLN A 718 -31.74 2.75 23.34
N ALA A 719 -30.55 3.40 23.25
CA ALA A 719 -30.27 4.43 22.27
C ALA A 719 -30.50 3.97 20.81
N PHE A 720 -30.07 2.75 20.47
CA PHE A 720 -30.28 2.21 19.11
C PHE A 720 -31.77 1.88 18.85
N ARG A 721 -32.53 1.57 19.90
CA ARG A 721 -33.96 1.23 19.82
C ARG A 721 -34.90 2.43 19.88
N ARG A 722 -34.40 3.66 20.16
CA ARG A 722 -35.21 4.87 20.24
C ARG A 722 -35.94 5.18 18.94
N SER A 723 -37.11 5.78 19.05
CA SER A 723 -37.83 6.37 17.92
C SER A 723 -37.01 7.51 17.29
N SER A 724 -37.12 7.67 15.97
CA SER A 724 -36.49 8.78 15.21
C SER A 724 -37.34 10.05 15.18
N LEU A 725 -38.57 10.01 15.74
CA LEU A 725 -39.48 11.16 15.66
C LEU A 725 -38.89 12.41 16.35
N PRO A 726 -39.09 13.59 15.80
CA PRO A 726 -38.64 14.85 16.40
C PRO A 726 -39.47 15.18 17.66
N GLU A 727 -38.79 15.76 18.66
CA GLU A 727 -39.39 16.34 19.86
C GLU A 727 -38.85 17.75 20.08
N SER A 728 -39.71 18.69 20.50
CA SER A 728 -39.38 20.11 20.51
C SER A 728 -38.15 20.45 21.35
N ASN A 729 -38.05 19.95 22.57
CA ASN A 729 -36.89 20.19 23.45
C ASN A 729 -35.61 19.62 22.86
N GLY A 730 -35.66 18.39 22.31
CA GLY A 730 -34.52 17.74 21.65
C GLY A 730 -34.05 18.50 20.42
N MET A 731 -34.99 18.97 19.59
CA MET A 731 -34.66 19.74 18.39
C MET A 731 -34.06 21.12 18.71
N GLN A 732 -34.46 21.76 19.79
CA GLN A 732 -33.87 23.03 20.21
C GLN A 732 -32.45 22.89 20.77
N LYS A 733 -32.17 21.84 21.55
CA LYS A 733 -30.89 21.67 22.23
C LYS A 733 -29.84 20.89 21.46
N ASP A 734 -30.27 19.88 20.69
CA ASP A 734 -29.42 18.97 19.94
C ASP A 734 -30.14 18.49 18.67
N ALA A 735 -30.31 19.41 17.72
CA ALA A 735 -31.01 19.14 16.46
C ALA A 735 -30.39 17.98 15.67
N ASN A 736 -29.07 17.84 15.75
CA ASN A 736 -28.32 16.78 15.06
C ASN A 736 -28.38 15.43 15.77
N SER A 737 -28.99 15.37 16.95
CA SER A 737 -29.12 14.15 17.77
C SER A 737 -27.76 13.54 18.14
N SER A 738 -26.74 14.37 18.29
CA SER A 738 -25.35 13.97 18.62
C SER A 738 -25.24 13.31 20.01
N LEU A 739 -26.20 13.64 20.92
CA LEU A 739 -26.33 13.02 22.23
C LEU A 739 -27.29 11.83 22.25
N LEU A 740 -27.81 11.44 21.07
CA LEU A 740 -28.69 10.27 20.89
C LEU A 740 -30.01 10.31 21.70
N TRP A 741 -30.58 11.49 22.00
CA TRP A 741 -31.90 11.57 22.63
C TRP A 741 -33.01 10.92 21.79
N ARG A 742 -32.81 10.81 20.46
CA ARG A 742 -33.55 9.96 19.51
C ARG A 742 -32.59 9.17 18.64
N PHE A 743 -33.07 8.17 17.92
CA PHE A 743 -32.28 7.56 16.85
C PHE A 743 -32.14 8.57 15.69
N PRO A 744 -30.90 8.90 15.27
CA PRO A 744 -30.71 9.91 14.22
C PRO A 744 -31.29 9.46 12.88
N PRO A 745 -32.18 10.26 12.24
CA PRO A 745 -32.62 9.96 10.90
C PRO A 745 -31.47 10.15 9.92
N ARG A 746 -31.30 9.20 9.01
CA ARG A 746 -30.26 9.26 7.99
C ARG A 746 -30.77 8.81 6.63
N ARG A 747 -30.14 9.28 5.58
CA ARG A 747 -30.36 8.75 4.23
C ARG A 747 -29.67 7.40 4.11
N VAL A 748 -30.25 6.50 3.33
CA VAL A 748 -29.60 5.26 2.92
C VAL A 748 -28.73 5.52 1.69
N GLU A 749 -27.68 4.74 1.55
CA GLU A 749 -26.74 4.85 0.43
C GLU A 749 -27.38 4.34 -0.87
N ALA A 750 -26.90 4.80 -2.01
CA ALA A 750 -27.40 4.42 -3.33
C ALA A 750 -27.33 2.90 -3.56
N GLU A 751 -26.31 2.26 -3.02
CA GLU A 751 -26.12 0.82 -3.07
C GLU A 751 -27.27 0.05 -2.38
N VAL A 752 -27.69 0.53 -1.22
CA VAL A 752 -28.83 -0.05 -0.47
C VAL A 752 -30.12 0.12 -1.24
N ILE A 753 -30.34 1.29 -1.87
CA ILE A 753 -31.53 1.56 -2.67
C ILE A 753 -31.57 0.62 -3.88
N ARG A 754 -30.49 0.54 -4.65
CA ARG A 754 -30.41 -0.32 -5.84
C ARG A 754 -30.58 -1.80 -5.49
N ASP A 755 -29.87 -2.28 -4.48
CA ASP A 755 -29.94 -3.69 -4.04
C ASP A 755 -31.35 -4.01 -3.53
N GLY A 756 -32.00 -3.08 -2.80
CA GLY A 756 -33.37 -3.22 -2.34
C GLY A 756 -34.40 -3.27 -3.47
N ILE A 757 -34.22 -2.47 -4.54
CA ILE A 757 -35.06 -2.52 -5.74
C ILE A 757 -34.93 -3.90 -6.43
N LEU A 758 -33.69 -4.39 -6.59
CA LEU A 758 -33.45 -5.72 -7.17
C LEU A 758 -34.07 -6.85 -6.33
N GLN A 759 -33.95 -6.75 -4.99
CA GLN A 759 -34.55 -7.71 -4.07
C GLN A 759 -36.10 -7.69 -4.19
N ALA A 760 -36.70 -6.51 -4.10
CA ALA A 760 -38.16 -6.34 -4.16
C ALA A 760 -38.74 -6.82 -5.51
N SER A 761 -37.98 -6.68 -6.61
CA SER A 761 -38.38 -7.19 -7.93
C SER A 761 -38.11 -8.70 -8.13
N GLY A 762 -37.50 -9.39 -7.16
CA GLY A 762 -37.11 -10.81 -7.26
C GLY A 762 -35.97 -11.08 -8.24
N LYS A 763 -35.22 -10.03 -8.62
CA LYS A 763 -34.11 -10.13 -9.59
C LYS A 763 -32.71 -10.14 -8.98
N LEU A 764 -32.61 -9.92 -7.66
CA LEU A 764 -31.30 -9.88 -7.01
C LEU A 764 -30.59 -11.24 -7.12
N ASP A 765 -29.42 -11.25 -7.78
CA ASP A 765 -28.51 -12.39 -7.75
C ASP A 765 -27.66 -12.29 -6.45
N SER A 766 -27.87 -13.26 -5.56
CA SER A 766 -27.22 -13.37 -4.25
C SER A 766 -25.81 -13.98 -4.31
N LYS A 767 -25.26 -14.22 -5.50
CA LYS A 767 -23.91 -14.78 -5.66
C LYS A 767 -22.86 -13.90 -4.99
N ILE A 768 -22.13 -14.49 -4.02
CA ILE A 768 -21.08 -13.82 -3.26
C ILE A 768 -19.71 -14.01 -3.94
N GLY A 769 -18.91 -12.92 -3.98
CA GLY A 769 -17.54 -12.93 -4.46
C GLY A 769 -17.39 -13.07 -5.97
N GLY A 770 -16.14 -13.17 -6.42
CA GLY A 770 -15.78 -13.30 -7.82
C GLY A 770 -15.69 -11.96 -8.56
N ARG A 771 -15.46 -12.07 -9.86
CA ARG A 771 -15.22 -10.91 -10.74
C ARG A 771 -16.37 -9.90 -10.67
N SER A 772 -16.02 -8.62 -10.73
CA SER A 772 -16.98 -7.51 -10.77
C SER A 772 -17.70 -7.44 -12.11
N PHE A 773 -18.96 -6.97 -12.09
CA PHE A 773 -19.69 -6.69 -13.31
C PHE A 773 -19.47 -5.23 -13.74
N ARG A 774 -19.59 -4.98 -15.04
CA ARG A 774 -19.38 -3.66 -15.64
C ARG A 774 -20.69 -3.09 -16.17
N ILE A 775 -20.97 -1.84 -15.82
CA ILE A 775 -22.06 -1.05 -16.39
C ILE A 775 -21.57 -0.03 -17.42
N HIS A 776 -20.26 -0.01 -17.66
CA HIS A 776 -19.62 0.92 -18.59
C HIS A 776 -18.84 0.16 -19.65
N ASN A 777 -18.77 0.73 -20.87
CA ASN A 777 -17.85 0.28 -21.91
C ASN A 777 -16.66 1.25 -22.00
N VAL A 778 -15.48 0.68 -22.25
CA VAL A 778 -14.28 1.46 -22.49
C VAL A 778 -14.18 1.80 -23.96
N LYS A 779 -14.16 3.08 -24.31
CA LYS A 779 -13.80 3.52 -25.67
C LYS A 779 -12.31 3.22 -25.94
N LYS A 780 -11.99 2.80 -27.16
CA LYS A 780 -10.64 2.43 -27.61
C LYS A 780 -9.63 3.59 -27.61
N THR A 781 -10.06 4.82 -27.43
CA THR A 781 -9.22 6.00 -27.49
C THR A 781 -9.20 6.71 -26.15
N TYR A 782 -8.02 6.81 -25.58
CA TYR A 782 -7.69 7.59 -24.39
C TYR A 782 -8.81 7.63 -23.33
N ALA A 783 -8.84 6.59 -22.51
CA ALA A 783 -9.48 6.59 -21.18
C ALA A 783 -10.85 7.31 -21.05
N GLN A 784 -11.58 7.50 -22.13
CA GLN A 784 -12.94 8.00 -22.08
C GLN A 784 -13.88 6.82 -21.84
N TRP A 785 -14.49 6.82 -20.68
CA TRP A 785 -15.50 5.88 -20.26
C TRP A 785 -16.83 6.30 -20.88
N GLU A 786 -17.44 5.40 -21.61
CA GLU A 786 -18.79 5.58 -22.09
C GLU A 786 -19.73 4.80 -21.18
N VAL A 787 -20.61 5.50 -20.50
CA VAL A 787 -21.72 4.86 -19.81
C VAL A 787 -22.59 4.21 -20.87
N THR A 788 -22.72 2.90 -20.85
CA THR A 788 -23.65 2.18 -21.69
C THR A 788 -24.65 1.48 -20.80
N ASP A 789 -25.91 1.44 -21.27
CA ASP A 789 -26.99 0.73 -20.60
C ASP A 789 -26.76 -0.79 -20.66
N ASN A 790 -25.82 -1.27 -19.86
CA ASN A 790 -25.59 -2.69 -19.69
C ASN A 790 -26.37 -3.18 -18.47
N HIS A 791 -27.68 -3.39 -18.64
CA HIS A 791 -28.59 -3.71 -17.54
C HIS A 791 -29.11 -5.17 -17.58
N GLY A 792 -28.43 -6.05 -18.28
CA GLY A 792 -28.76 -7.47 -18.35
C GLY A 792 -28.63 -8.22 -17.01
N PRO A 793 -29.09 -9.49 -16.96
CA PRO A 793 -29.03 -10.33 -15.75
C PRO A 793 -27.66 -10.40 -15.09
N ASP A 794 -26.56 -10.33 -15.86
CA ASP A 794 -25.19 -10.36 -15.36
C ASP A 794 -24.87 -9.17 -14.43
N THR A 795 -25.69 -8.11 -14.46
CA THR A 795 -25.51 -6.92 -13.63
C THR A 795 -26.45 -6.89 -12.41
N TRP A 796 -27.28 -7.91 -12.20
CA TRP A 796 -28.27 -7.93 -11.12
C TRP A 796 -27.71 -8.35 -9.76
N ARG A 797 -26.41 -8.48 -9.66
CA ARG A 797 -25.70 -8.72 -8.41
C ARG A 797 -25.73 -7.49 -7.50
N ARG A 798 -25.39 -7.69 -6.22
CA ARG A 798 -25.23 -6.58 -5.28
C ARG A 798 -24.21 -5.54 -5.77
N MET A 799 -24.46 -4.28 -5.43
CA MET A 799 -23.65 -3.17 -5.97
C MET A 799 -22.19 -3.17 -5.50
N ILE A 800 -21.86 -3.86 -4.40
CA ILE A 800 -20.47 -4.09 -4.01
C ILE A 800 -19.67 -4.85 -5.09
N TYR A 801 -20.32 -5.59 -5.97
CA TYR A 801 -19.72 -6.31 -7.08
C TYR A 801 -19.75 -5.52 -8.40
N GLN A 802 -20.26 -4.29 -8.39
CA GLN A 802 -20.06 -3.37 -9.50
C GLN A 802 -18.61 -2.90 -9.53
N GLU A 803 -17.98 -2.92 -10.71
CA GLU A 803 -16.60 -2.44 -10.85
C GLU A 803 -16.47 -0.98 -10.40
N ARG A 804 -15.62 -0.76 -9.41
CA ARG A 804 -15.39 0.57 -8.81
C ARG A 804 -14.34 1.33 -9.62
N MET A 805 -14.76 2.39 -10.27
CA MET A 805 -13.89 3.30 -11.01
C MET A 805 -13.71 4.61 -10.24
N ARG A 806 -12.48 5.16 -10.23
CA ARG A 806 -12.17 6.39 -9.49
C ARG A 806 -12.64 7.66 -10.18
N ARG A 807 -12.59 7.66 -11.48
CA ARG A 807 -13.00 8.81 -12.27
C ARG A 807 -14.28 8.47 -12.98
N VAL A 808 -15.31 9.20 -12.65
CA VAL A 808 -16.57 9.22 -13.37
C VAL A 808 -16.79 10.67 -13.74
N ASP A 809 -16.74 11.00 -15.01
CA ASP A 809 -17.15 12.30 -15.49
C ASP A 809 -18.67 12.34 -15.59
#